data_b541514943107572504e2b02029a5838
#
_entry.id   b541514943107572504e2b02029a5838
#
_cell.length_a   1.000
_cell.length_b   1.000
_cell.length_c   1.000
_cell.angle_alpha   90.00
_cell.angle_beta   90.00
_cell.angle_gamma   90.00
#
_symmetry.space_group_name_H-M   'P 1'
#
loop_
_entity.id
_entity.type
_entity.pdbx_description
1 polymer ?
#
loop_
_entity_poly.entity_id
_entity_poly.type
_entity_poly.pdbx_seq_one_letter_code
_entity_poly.pdbx_strand_id
1 'polypeptide(L)'
;MNEYIVTCRSYEDLEDLYDDMETPGGSLYIPDRAVDLVHRREISRNTHYMLTEEEAVEIRNDERVIACERLAKDRGIVPDYLWVQTGDFEKTTGTLQSDDKNWGLYRIDRGDYYDQTPTTYTLTVTGASSPNHYIMSGSDRLYSYNNNNDPTLTIYAYDTITFNNQVSAGHPLEIRSSLGGSQVSNPAASGQGTATVTWTPTTAGTYYYQCTVHPNMNGQIIVNARTKTWGSDSSTTELSNKTIVTTASGKNVDVVIVDAHINPDHPEFAVNVDGTGGSRVNQFNWFQYSSALGYSTAATYTYSTSGAGTFSQPNSNHGTHVAGTACGNTQGWARDANIYNMAFSDALSGVTDWDEKLWDYLRYFHLNKPINPDTGRRNPTVTNHSWGYNQGTIYMTSVNSVYYRGTSVTITGTLAQIQALLEANGHPPGYEDQNGTKYFNRIPVRVAAVDADLQDAINDGVIVISAAGNSYFNSDLPTGLDWNNTMSTSSNTYYASRGSTPSAADQVIAVGSIGSLEDEYKSDFSQWGLNVDIWAPGSDIISAVYDLGSAQNEGYGSYPNTTPTDPRNSNYYLCSISGTSMASPQVCGVIACLAEQEPYMTQQDALTHLIENAASNIGSTGSDNAEPYHALGSTSFNRYLTMPKKRPASGTLSPAVRHKNRNNLTPGVKYPRVRNNRVFK
;
A
#
# COMPACT_ATOMS: atom_id res chain seq x y z
N MET A 1 18.96 -25.19 35.10
CA MET A 1 19.24 -23.93 34.38
C MET A 1 18.50 -23.94 33.06
N ASN A 2 17.96 -22.81 32.68
CA ASN A 2 17.28 -22.63 31.40
C ASN A 2 17.81 -21.35 30.74
N GLU A 3 17.65 -21.24 29.44
CA GLU A 3 17.98 -20.00 28.74
C GLU A 3 16.89 -18.93 29.00
N TYR A 4 17.33 -17.76 29.42
CA TYR A 4 16.50 -16.58 29.64
C TYR A 4 16.96 -15.43 28.74
N ILE A 5 16.00 -14.63 28.29
CA ILE A 5 16.25 -13.36 27.64
C ILE A 5 16.06 -12.28 28.69
N VAL A 6 17.11 -11.49 28.91
CA VAL A 6 17.06 -10.30 29.79
C VAL A 6 16.97 -9.07 28.89
N THR A 7 15.95 -8.27 29.10
CA THR A 7 15.68 -7.02 28.35
C THR A 7 15.88 -5.83 29.27
N CYS A 8 16.82 -4.95 28.94
CA CYS A 8 17.08 -3.72 29.70
C CYS A 8 16.37 -2.49 29.13
N ARG A 9 16.24 -1.43 29.94
CA ARG A 9 15.55 -0.19 29.58
C ARG A 9 16.33 0.63 28.56
N SER A 10 17.66 0.60 28.69
CA SER A 10 18.58 1.30 27.78
C SER A 10 19.81 0.44 27.49
N TYR A 11 20.65 0.89 26.57
CA TYR A 11 21.96 0.28 26.32
C TYR A 11 22.93 0.52 27.48
N GLU A 12 22.82 1.66 28.14
CA GLU A 12 23.62 1.99 29.34
C GLU A 12 23.27 1.02 30.47
N ASP A 13 21.98 0.80 30.71
CA ASP A 13 21.53 -0.20 31.70
C ASP A 13 22.01 -1.63 31.37
N LEU A 14 22.11 -1.96 30.06
CA LEU A 14 22.60 -3.28 29.65
C LEU A 14 24.11 -3.43 29.93
N GLU A 15 24.91 -2.42 29.65
CA GLU A 15 26.34 -2.45 29.94
C GLU A 15 26.59 -2.51 31.46
N ASP A 16 25.86 -1.71 32.22
CA ASP A 16 25.91 -1.75 33.70
C ASP A 16 25.46 -3.11 34.24
N LEU A 17 24.49 -3.76 33.63
CA LEU A 17 24.03 -5.09 34.01
C LEU A 17 25.10 -6.15 33.72
N TYR A 18 25.83 -6.06 32.61
CA TYR A 18 26.96 -6.95 32.32
C TYR A 18 28.05 -6.82 33.40
N ASP A 19 28.38 -5.61 33.78
CA ASP A 19 29.39 -5.38 34.82
C ASP A 19 28.95 -5.97 36.16
N ASP A 20 27.70 -5.79 36.56
CA ASP A 20 27.15 -6.35 37.77
C ASP A 20 27.10 -7.88 37.81
N MET A 21 26.73 -8.51 36.68
CA MET A 21 26.56 -9.96 36.60
C MET A 21 27.90 -10.70 36.42
N GLU A 22 28.86 -10.08 35.73
CA GLU A 22 30.08 -10.75 35.31
C GLU A 22 31.31 -10.39 36.19
N THR A 23 31.22 -9.34 37.02
CA THR A 23 32.32 -8.87 37.84
C THR A 23 32.13 -9.27 39.31
N PRO A 24 33.15 -9.90 39.99
CA PRO A 24 33.07 -10.18 41.41
C PRO A 24 32.83 -8.93 42.24
N GLY A 25 31.73 -8.94 43.01
CA GLY A 25 31.30 -7.80 43.81
C GLY A 25 30.18 -6.97 43.20
N GLY A 26 29.74 -7.28 42.01
CA GLY A 26 28.52 -6.74 41.42
C GLY A 26 27.28 -7.20 42.20
N SER A 27 26.22 -6.39 42.18
CA SER A 27 24.99 -6.66 42.96
C SER A 27 24.25 -7.91 42.52
N LEU A 28 24.39 -8.31 41.26
CA LEU A 28 23.80 -9.50 40.66
C LEU A 28 24.85 -10.56 40.31
N TYR A 29 26.07 -10.44 40.85
CA TYR A 29 27.14 -11.39 40.58
C TYR A 29 26.83 -12.78 41.13
N ILE A 30 26.97 -13.82 40.32
CA ILE A 30 26.76 -15.20 40.70
C ILE A 30 28.11 -15.86 40.94
N PRO A 31 28.48 -16.09 42.24
CA PRO A 31 29.75 -16.71 42.56
C PRO A 31 29.89 -18.11 41.99
N ASP A 32 31.12 -18.50 41.65
CA ASP A 32 31.50 -19.84 41.21
C ASP A 32 30.86 -20.31 39.87
N ARG A 33 30.14 -19.43 39.21
CA ARG A 33 29.61 -19.67 37.88
C ARG A 33 29.98 -18.48 37.01
N ALA A 34 30.81 -18.73 35.98
CA ALA A 34 30.85 -17.78 34.90
C ALA A 34 29.40 -17.66 34.38
N VAL A 35 28.81 -16.51 34.46
CA VAL A 35 27.44 -16.32 33.99
C VAL A 35 27.43 -16.79 32.54
N ASP A 36 26.74 -17.90 32.28
CA ASP A 36 26.76 -18.54 30.96
C ASP A 36 26.06 -17.66 29.95
N LEU A 37 26.79 -16.67 29.47
CA LEU A 37 26.35 -15.79 28.40
C LEU A 37 26.18 -16.63 27.12
N VAL A 38 24.93 -16.84 26.72
CA VAL A 38 24.61 -17.58 25.51
C VAL A 38 24.80 -16.71 24.29
N HIS A 39 24.36 -15.45 24.36
CA HIS A 39 24.45 -14.54 23.24
C HIS A 39 24.39 -13.06 23.66
N ARG A 40 25.43 -12.32 23.29
CA ARG A 40 25.49 -10.85 23.43
C ARG A 40 25.12 -10.20 22.09
N ARG A 41 24.07 -9.41 22.09
CA ARG A 41 23.56 -8.77 20.88
C ARG A 41 24.01 -7.32 20.84
N GLU A 42 24.96 -6.98 19.96
CA GLU A 42 25.63 -5.67 19.88
C GLU A 42 24.70 -4.46 19.66
N ILE A 43 23.52 -4.68 19.08
CA ILE A 43 22.56 -3.62 18.72
C ILE A 43 21.20 -3.80 19.39
N SER A 44 21.14 -4.65 20.41
CA SER A 44 19.89 -4.97 21.11
C SER A 44 20.07 -4.71 22.60
N ARG A 45 19.03 -4.21 23.25
CA ARG A 45 18.97 -4.13 24.72
C ARG A 45 18.62 -5.48 25.35
N ASN A 46 18.66 -6.54 24.59
CA ASN A 46 18.41 -7.92 25.03
C ASN A 46 19.71 -8.69 25.07
N THR A 47 19.85 -9.49 26.09
CA THR A 47 20.95 -10.45 26.24
C THR A 47 20.40 -11.81 26.68
N HIS A 48 21.16 -12.88 26.46
CA HIS A 48 20.72 -14.23 26.76
C HIS A 48 21.65 -14.89 27.74
N TYR A 49 21.12 -15.39 28.84
CA TYR A 49 21.85 -16.09 29.91
C TYR A 49 21.23 -17.43 30.27
N MET A 50 22.07 -18.40 30.65
CA MET A 50 21.63 -19.62 31.31
C MET A 50 21.46 -19.37 32.79
N LEU A 51 20.21 -19.32 33.27
CA LEU A 51 19.87 -18.97 34.65
C LEU A 51 19.03 -20.07 35.32
N THR A 52 19.11 -20.15 36.67
CA THR A 52 18.07 -20.81 37.46
C THR A 52 16.84 -19.91 37.57
N GLU A 53 15.71 -20.44 38.07
CA GLU A 53 14.50 -19.63 38.29
C GLU A 53 14.72 -18.56 39.34
N GLU A 54 15.48 -18.88 40.38
CA GLU A 54 15.81 -17.97 41.49
C GLU A 54 16.63 -16.77 40.96
N GLU A 55 17.65 -17.03 40.19
CA GLU A 55 18.49 -16.00 39.57
C GLU A 55 17.67 -15.13 38.59
N ALA A 56 16.79 -15.74 37.82
CA ALA A 56 15.92 -15.01 36.90
C ALA A 56 14.91 -14.11 37.66
N VAL A 57 14.45 -14.52 38.83
CA VAL A 57 13.59 -13.68 39.66
C VAL A 57 14.37 -12.49 40.23
N GLU A 58 15.61 -12.68 40.67
CA GLU A 58 16.46 -11.60 41.18
C GLU A 58 16.74 -10.57 40.09
N ILE A 59 17.16 -11.01 38.90
CA ILE A 59 17.41 -10.15 37.77
C ILE A 59 16.11 -9.42 37.31
N ARG A 60 14.98 -10.08 37.34
CA ARG A 60 13.68 -9.48 37.00
C ARG A 60 13.29 -8.31 37.92
N ASN A 61 13.76 -8.32 39.16
CA ASN A 61 13.48 -7.27 40.15
C ASN A 61 14.45 -6.09 40.08
N ASP A 62 15.49 -6.16 39.26
CA ASP A 62 16.44 -5.06 39.06
C ASP A 62 15.77 -3.93 38.29
N GLU A 63 16.01 -2.69 38.73
CA GLU A 63 15.38 -1.50 38.15
C GLU A 63 15.79 -1.22 36.67
N ARG A 64 16.93 -1.73 36.22
CA ARG A 64 17.44 -1.63 34.86
C ARG A 64 16.73 -2.58 33.90
N VAL A 65 16.09 -3.63 34.44
CA VAL A 65 15.50 -4.72 33.66
C VAL A 65 14.02 -4.46 33.43
N ILE A 66 13.59 -4.61 32.17
CA ILE A 66 12.18 -4.60 31.79
C ILE A 66 11.58 -5.99 31.92
N ALA A 67 12.33 -7.00 31.47
CA ALA A 67 11.89 -8.38 31.46
C ALA A 67 13.08 -9.34 31.61
N CYS A 68 12.87 -10.45 32.29
CA CYS A 68 13.75 -11.62 32.28
C CYS A 68 12.88 -12.85 32.08
N GLU A 69 12.90 -13.41 30.90
CA GLU A 69 11.93 -14.41 30.45
C GLU A 69 12.61 -15.59 29.76
N ARG A 70 12.06 -16.79 29.95
CA ARG A 70 12.45 -17.95 29.15
C ARG A 70 12.10 -17.72 27.68
N LEU A 71 12.84 -18.34 26.77
CA LEU A 71 12.52 -18.32 25.35
C LEU A 71 11.04 -18.65 25.12
N ALA A 72 10.41 -17.95 24.21
CA ALA A 72 8.98 -18.13 23.91
C ALA A 72 8.67 -19.61 23.59
N LYS A 73 9.51 -20.25 22.79
CA LYS A 73 9.38 -21.68 22.44
C LYS A 73 9.34 -22.59 23.68
N ASP A 74 10.11 -22.28 24.72
CA ASP A 74 10.21 -23.06 25.97
C ASP A 74 9.03 -22.79 26.91
N ARG A 75 8.25 -21.77 26.64
CA ARG A 75 6.99 -21.45 27.32
C ARG A 75 5.78 -22.01 26.57
N GLY A 76 5.98 -22.74 25.47
CA GLY A 76 4.92 -23.21 24.59
C GLY A 76 4.32 -22.09 23.73
N ILE A 77 4.95 -20.91 23.73
CA ILE A 77 4.55 -19.80 22.88
C ILE A 77 5.29 -19.99 21.55
N VAL A 78 4.58 -20.46 20.58
CA VAL A 78 5.07 -20.46 19.19
C VAL A 78 4.79 -19.07 18.65
N PRO A 79 5.78 -18.38 18.06
CA PRO A 79 5.49 -17.17 17.31
C PRO A 79 4.45 -17.56 16.26
N ASP A 80 3.24 -17.08 16.41
CA ASP A 80 2.20 -17.32 15.44
C ASP A 80 2.42 -16.36 14.26
N TYR A 81 3.33 -16.74 13.37
CA TYR A 81 3.44 -16.10 12.06
C TYR A 81 2.27 -16.48 11.15
N LEU A 82 1.25 -17.11 11.73
CA LEU A 82 0.05 -17.48 11.05
C LEU A 82 -0.87 -16.27 11.03
N TRP A 83 -0.74 -15.51 10.03
CA TRP A 83 -1.75 -14.54 9.60
C TRP A 83 -3.01 -15.34 9.21
N VAL A 84 -3.58 -16.05 10.16
CA VAL A 84 -4.85 -16.75 9.98
C VAL A 84 -5.88 -15.94 10.71
N GLN A 85 -6.58 -15.15 9.95
CA GLN A 85 -7.87 -14.70 10.39
C GLN A 85 -8.94 -15.58 9.76
N THR A 86 -9.80 -16.08 10.58
CA THR A 86 -11.07 -16.66 10.17
C THR A 86 -12.12 -15.58 10.32
N GLY A 87 -12.62 -15.06 9.24
CA GLY A 87 -13.70 -14.08 9.25
C GLY A 87 -13.80 -13.31 7.97
N ASP A 88 -15.01 -12.97 7.61
CA ASP A 88 -15.29 -12.14 6.46
C ASP A 88 -14.83 -10.70 6.75
N PHE A 89 -14.06 -10.14 5.85
CA PHE A 89 -13.76 -8.71 5.87
C PHE A 89 -15.05 -7.91 5.65
N GLU A 90 -15.93 -8.46 4.84
CA GLU A 90 -17.22 -7.90 4.57
C GLU A 90 -18.16 -8.17 5.74
N LYS A 91 -18.18 -7.27 6.71
CA LYS A 91 -19.08 -7.33 7.85
C LYS A 91 -20.53 -6.98 7.49
N THR A 92 -20.82 -6.57 6.28
CA THR A 92 -22.17 -6.17 5.92
C THR A 92 -23.06 -7.36 5.66
N THR A 93 -24.15 -7.44 6.37
CA THR A 93 -25.32 -8.24 5.99
C THR A 93 -26.17 -7.56 4.93
N GLY A 94 -25.78 -6.36 4.50
CA GLY A 94 -26.48 -5.56 3.51
C GLY A 94 -25.99 -5.85 2.09
N THR A 95 -26.88 -5.71 1.14
CA THR A 95 -26.56 -5.70 -0.28
C THR A 95 -25.87 -4.38 -0.65
N LEU A 96 -24.57 -4.26 -0.38
CA LEU A 96 -23.78 -3.31 -1.13
C LEU A 96 -23.84 -3.72 -2.59
N GLN A 97 -24.14 -2.79 -3.46
CA GLN A 97 -24.02 -3.05 -4.89
C GLN A 97 -22.58 -3.41 -5.20
N SER A 98 -22.34 -4.21 -6.23
CA SER A 98 -20.99 -4.68 -6.58
C SER A 98 -20.02 -3.55 -6.90
N ASP A 99 -20.55 -2.45 -7.37
CA ASP A 99 -19.88 -1.20 -7.75
C ASP A 99 -19.60 -0.25 -6.56
N ASP A 100 -20.17 -0.56 -5.38
CA ASP A 100 -19.97 0.23 -4.15
C ASP A 100 -18.77 -0.23 -3.33
N LYS A 101 -17.95 -1.12 -3.86
CA LYS A 101 -16.82 -1.73 -3.14
C LYS A 101 -15.48 -1.16 -3.60
N ASN A 102 -14.60 -0.93 -2.64
CA ASN A 102 -13.22 -0.56 -2.93
C ASN A 102 -12.50 -1.75 -3.61
N TRP A 103 -12.32 -1.66 -4.92
CA TRP A 103 -11.62 -2.68 -5.70
C TRP A 103 -10.20 -2.95 -5.17
N GLY A 104 -9.57 -1.94 -4.58
CA GLY A 104 -8.24 -2.03 -4.01
C GLY A 104 -8.12 -3.07 -2.91
N LEU A 105 -9.19 -3.29 -2.13
CA LEU A 105 -9.24 -4.34 -1.11
C LEU A 105 -9.03 -5.72 -1.74
N TYR A 106 -9.74 -6.00 -2.84
CA TYR A 106 -9.65 -7.28 -3.53
C TYR A 106 -8.28 -7.49 -4.16
N ARG A 107 -7.74 -6.44 -4.77
CA ARG A 107 -6.44 -6.51 -5.40
C ARG A 107 -5.31 -6.75 -4.41
N ILE A 108 -5.34 -6.08 -3.31
CA ILE A 108 -4.36 -6.20 -2.23
C ILE A 108 -4.46 -7.58 -1.56
N ASP A 109 -5.67 -8.06 -1.29
CA ASP A 109 -5.87 -9.38 -0.66
C ASP A 109 -5.36 -10.52 -1.54
N ARG A 110 -5.53 -10.42 -2.85
CA ARG A 110 -5.14 -11.47 -3.78
C ARG A 110 -3.66 -11.49 -4.14
N GLY A 111 -3.00 -10.34 -4.11
CA GLY A 111 -1.61 -10.19 -4.51
C GLY A 111 -1.39 -10.18 -6.03
N ASP A 112 -2.44 -10.37 -6.82
CA ASP A 112 -2.43 -10.27 -8.28
C ASP A 112 -3.80 -9.82 -8.80
N TYR A 113 -3.80 -9.35 -10.04
CA TYR A 113 -5.01 -8.97 -10.74
C TYR A 113 -5.74 -10.22 -11.24
N TYR A 114 -6.74 -10.71 -10.53
CA TYR A 114 -7.42 -11.97 -10.81
C TYR A 114 -6.44 -13.13 -11.14
N ASP A 115 -6.91 -14.32 -11.24
CA ASP A 115 -6.24 -15.46 -11.88
C ASP A 115 -6.02 -15.27 -13.39
N GLN A 116 -5.64 -14.07 -13.83
CA GLN A 116 -5.55 -13.73 -15.25
C GLN A 116 -4.13 -13.64 -15.78
N THR A 117 -3.14 -14.06 -15.01
CA THR A 117 -1.84 -14.37 -15.59
C THR A 117 -2.06 -15.28 -16.79
N PRO A 118 -1.52 -14.95 -17.99
CA PRO A 118 -1.59 -15.86 -19.12
C PRO A 118 -1.19 -17.25 -18.72
N THR A 119 -2.12 -18.17 -18.82
CA THR A 119 -1.94 -19.56 -18.36
C THR A 119 -1.93 -20.49 -19.56
N THR A 120 -1.10 -21.51 -19.52
CA THR A 120 -1.08 -22.55 -20.55
C THR A 120 -1.95 -23.71 -20.10
N TYR A 121 -2.93 -24.06 -20.91
CA TYR A 121 -3.80 -25.21 -20.72
C TYR A 121 -3.44 -26.28 -21.74
N THR A 122 -3.36 -27.52 -21.28
CA THR A 122 -3.06 -28.66 -22.14
C THR A 122 -4.20 -29.65 -22.08
N LEU A 123 -4.74 -29.98 -23.25
CA LEU A 123 -5.79 -30.96 -23.44
C LEU A 123 -5.23 -32.16 -24.20
N THR A 124 -5.39 -33.35 -23.66
CA THR A 124 -5.03 -34.58 -24.34
C THR A 124 -6.27 -35.13 -25.03
N VAL A 125 -6.16 -35.31 -26.34
CA VAL A 125 -7.19 -35.88 -27.20
C VAL A 125 -6.86 -37.36 -27.43
N THR A 126 -7.61 -38.25 -26.80
CA THR A 126 -7.23 -39.69 -26.70
C THR A 126 -8.00 -40.61 -27.66
N GLY A 127 -9.08 -40.10 -28.26
CA GLY A 127 -9.87 -40.99 -29.09
C GLY A 127 -10.95 -40.27 -29.88
N ALA A 128 -11.61 -41.01 -30.71
CA ALA A 128 -12.81 -40.66 -31.42
C ALA A 128 -13.87 -41.73 -31.16
N SER A 129 -15.01 -41.34 -30.62
CA SER A 129 -16.17 -42.27 -30.41
C SER A 129 -17.20 -42.13 -31.52
N SER A 130 -18.01 -43.14 -31.74
CA SER A 130 -19.16 -43.03 -32.64
C SER A 130 -20.31 -42.29 -31.95
N PRO A 131 -20.93 -41.26 -32.57
CA PRO A 131 -20.72 -40.75 -33.91
C PRO A 131 -19.66 -39.65 -34.02
N ASN A 132 -18.41 -39.97 -34.01
CA ASN A 132 -17.25 -39.05 -34.25
C ASN A 132 -17.18 -37.85 -33.32
N HIS A 133 -16.71 -38.04 -32.09
CA HIS A 133 -16.42 -37.00 -31.12
C HIS A 133 -14.91 -37.04 -30.77
N TYR A 134 -14.32 -35.88 -30.50
CA TYR A 134 -13.05 -35.84 -29.78
C TYR A 134 -13.25 -36.14 -28.30
N ILE A 135 -12.53 -37.11 -27.80
CA ILE A 135 -12.52 -37.43 -26.36
C ILE A 135 -11.34 -36.72 -25.73
N MET A 136 -11.61 -35.80 -24.80
CA MET A 136 -10.64 -34.89 -24.23
C MET A 136 -10.50 -35.05 -22.72
N SER A 137 -9.26 -34.97 -22.25
CA SER A 137 -8.90 -34.86 -20.83
C SER A 137 -7.91 -33.73 -20.62
N GLY A 138 -7.98 -33.04 -19.48
CA GLY A 138 -7.17 -31.89 -19.12
C GLY A 138 -8.02 -30.82 -18.42
N SER A 139 -7.63 -29.58 -18.53
CA SER A 139 -8.39 -28.48 -17.97
C SER A 139 -8.34 -27.23 -18.87
N ASP A 140 -9.35 -26.41 -18.75
CA ASP A 140 -9.34 -25.02 -19.19
C ASP A 140 -9.39 -24.08 -17.97
N ARG A 141 -9.76 -22.84 -18.18
CA ARG A 141 -9.78 -21.87 -17.09
C ARG A 141 -10.91 -22.12 -16.06
N LEU A 142 -11.98 -22.78 -16.45
CA LEU A 142 -13.17 -22.95 -15.61
C LEU A 142 -13.38 -24.41 -15.18
N TYR A 143 -12.99 -25.36 -16.02
CA TYR A 143 -13.36 -26.77 -15.85
C TYR A 143 -12.19 -27.73 -16.03
N SER A 144 -12.30 -28.87 -15.36
CA SER A 144 -11.46 -30.03 -15.60
C SER A 144 -12.25 -31.08 -16.35
N TYR A 145 -11.64 -31.71 -17.33
CA TYR A 145 -12.22 -32.69 -18.23
C TYR A 145 -11.59 -34.06 -18.01
N ASN A 146 -12.42 -35.09 -18.02
CA ASN A 146 -11.94 -36.46 -17.92
C ASN A 146 -12.74 -37.33 -18.93
N ASN A 147 -12.15 -37.52 -20.11
CA ASN A 147 -12.79 -38.24 -21.23
C ASN A 147 -14.12 -37.62 -21.69
N ASN A 148 -14.21 -36.31 -21.73
CA ASN A 148 -15.36 -35.60 -22.18
C ASN A 148 -15.44 -35.54 -23.72
N ASN A 149 -16.65 -35.75 -24.29
CA ASN A 149 -16.89 -35.64 -25.72
C ASN A 149 -17.07 -34.15 -26.11
N ASP A 150 -16.28 -33.68 -27.07
CA ASP A 150 -16.32 -32.32 -27.66
C ASP A 150 -16.66 -31.20 -26.65
N PRO A 151 -15.88 -31.09 -25.54
CA PRO A 151 -16.21 -30.10 -24.52
C PRO A 151 -16.11 -28.67 -25.06
N THR A 152 -17.02 -27.81 -24.62
CA THR A 152 -16.83 -26.37 -24.79
C THR A 152 -15.73 -25.90 -23.86
N LEU A 153 -14.72 -25.26 -24.41
CA LEU A 153 -13.54 -24.80 -23.68
C LEU A 153 -13.65 -23.31 -23.43
N THR A 154 -13.23 -22.85 -22.26
CA THR A 154 -13.23 -21.43 -21.90
C THR A 154 -11.83 -20.98 -21.48
N ILE A 155 -11.32 -20.01 -22.18
CA ILE A 155 -10.03 -19.36 -21.90
C ILE A 155 -10.17 -17.84 -22.00
N TYR A 156 -9.16 -17.12 -21.55
CA TYR A 156 -9.10 -15.67 -21.75
C TYR A 156 -8.12 -15.33 -22.89
N ALA A 157 -8.27 -14.15 -23.46
CA ALA A 157 -7.28 -13.63 -24.40
C ALA A 157 -5.88 -13.68 -23.75
N TYR A 158 -4.85 -14.03 -24.53
CA TYR A 158 -3.46 -14.28 -24.11
C TYR A 158 -3.22 -15.58 -23.32
N ASP A 159 -4.24 -16.35 -22.94
CA ASP A 159 -4.00 -17.73 -22.51
C ASP A 159 -3.50 -18.58 -23.70
N THR A 160 -2.71 -19.59 -23.41
CA THR A 160 -2.28 -20.55 -24.42
C THR A 160 -3.02 -21.85 -24.23
N ILE A 161 -3.66 -22.35 -25.29
CA ILE A 161 -4.26 -23.66 -25.31
C ILE A 161 -3.47 -24.60 -26.20
N THR A 162 -3.16 -25.80 -25.72
CA THR A 162 -2.44 -26.83 -26.45
C THR A 162 -3.25 -28.10 -26.49
N PHE A 163 -3.50 -28.64 -27.69
CA PHE A 163 -4.12 -29.94 -27.91
C PHE A 163 -3.03 -30.96 -28.27
N ASN A 164 -2.87 -31.95 -27.43
CA ASN A 164 -2.08 -33.14 -27.71
C ASN A 164 -2.98 -34.20 -28.38
N ASN A 165 -3.11 -34.15 -29.69
CA ASN A 165 -4.02 -34.97 -30.46
C ASN A 165 -3.37 -36.34 -30.81
N GLN A 166 -3.65 -37.36 -30.03
CA GLN A 166 -3.14 -38.71 -30.21
C GLN A 166 -3.82 -39.44 -31.38
N VAL A 167 -4.89 -38.91 -31.93
CA VAL A 167 -5.63 -39.46 -33.06
C VAL A 167 -5.47 -38.65 -34.34
N SER A 168 -4.50 -37.78 -34.42
CA SER A 168 -4.26 -36.84 -35.51
C SER A 168 -4.14 -37.50 -36.89
N ALA A 169 -3.67 -38.74 -36.99
CA ALA A 169 -3.54 -39.46 -38.28
C ALA A 169 -4.88 -39.67 -38.99
N GLY A 170 -5.95 -39.89 -38.22
CA GLY A 170 -7.32 -40.07 -38.80
C GLY A 170 -8.25 -38.88 -38.53
N HIS A 171 -7.91 -38.09 -37.54
CA HIS A 171 -8.75 -36.95 -37.07
C HIS A 171 -7.89 -35.71 -36.84
N PRO A 172 -7.36 -35.07 -37.90
CA PRO A 172 -6.59 -33.85 -37.78
C PRO A 172 -7.45 -32.73 -37.19
N LEU A 173 -6.94 -32.09 -36.11
CA LEU A 173 -7.62 -30.99 -35.42
C LEU A 173 -7.11 -29.63 -35.90
N GLU A 174 -8.03 -28.76 -36.21
CA GLU A 174 -7.74 -27.35 -36.55
C GLU A 174 -8.57 -26.42 -35.68
N ILE A 175 -8.00 -25.25 -35.38
CA ILE A 175 -8.71 -24.16 -34.71
C ILE A 175 -9.20 -23.17 -35.77
N ARG A 176 -10.49 -22.85 -35.75
CA ARG A 176 -11.20 -22.09 -36.78
C ARG A 176 -11.93 -20.88 -36.21
N SER A 177 -12.03 -19.82 -36.97
CA SER A 177 -12.74 -18.58 -36.63
C SER A 177 -14.26 -18.73 -36.57
N SER A 178 -14.81 -19.75 -37.24
CA SER A 178 -16.23 -20.14 -37.21
C SER A 178 -16.34 -21.61 -37.55
N LEU A 179 -17.47 -22.22 -37.21
CA LEU A 179 -17.75 -23.62 -37.56
C LEU A 179 -17.74 -23.80 -39.08
N GLY A 180 -16.86 -24.70 -39.58
CA GLY A 180 -16.65 -24.90 -40.99
C GLY A 180 -15.94 -23.75 -41.75
N GLY A 181 -15.52 -22.72 -41.03
CA GLY A 181 -14.83 -21.57 -41.58
C GLY A 181 -13.32 -21.75 -41.75
N SER A 182 -12.62 -20.65 -41.97
CA SER A 182 -11.16 -20.64 -42.13
C SER A 182 -10.44 -20.89 -40.79
N GLN A 183 -9.22 -21.40 -40.90
CA GLN A 183 -8.32 -21.46 -39.74
C GLN A 183 -8.09 -20.08 -39.15
N VAL A 184 -7.89 -20.00 -37.85
CA VAL A 184 -7.48 -18.75 -37.19
C VAL A 184 -6.15 -18.25 -37.77
N SER A 185 -6.07 -16.96 -38.07
CA SER A 185 -4.93 -16.35 -38.75
C SER A 185 -4.28 -15.21 -37.99
N ASN A 186 -4.99 -14.61 -37.02
CA ASN A 186 -4.49 -13.48 -36.23
C ASN A 186 -4.97 -13.58 -34.75
N PRO A 187 -4.10 -14.14 -33.87
CA PRO A 187 -2.90 -14.90 -34.20
C PRO A 187 -3.22 -16.27 -34.83
N ALA A 188 -2.32 -16.76 -35.67
CA ALA A 188 -2.43 -18.10 -36.20
C ALA A 188 -2.08 -19.15 -35.14
N ALA A 189 -2.80 -20.28 -35.15
CA ALA A 189 -2.42 -21.43 -34.34
C ALA A 189 -1.26 -22.19 -35.02
N SER A 190 -0.32 -22.67 -34.22
CA SER A 190 0.78 -23.51 -34.71
C SER A 190 0.37 -25.00 -34.73
N GLY A 191 0.93 -25.77 -35.64
CA GLY A 191 0.71 -27.20 -35.71
C GLY A 191 -0.71 -27.62 -36.11
N GLN A 192 -1.45 -26.80 -36.80
CA GLN A 192 -2.80 -27.09 -37.32
C GLN A 192 -2.82 -28.43 -38.09
N GLY A 193 -3.74 -29.33 -37.70
CA GLY A 193 -3.89 -30.64 -38.28
C GLY A 193 -2.85 -31.68 -37.87
N THR A 194 -1.89 -31.35 -37.02
CA THR A 194 -0.83 -32.29 -36.54
C THR A 194 -1.15 -32.85 -35.15
N ALA A 195 -0.23 -33.64 -34.59
CA ALA A 195 -0.39 -34.20 -33.25
C ALA A 195 -0.34 -33.20 -32.13
N THR A 196 0.21 -32.00 -32.34
CA THR A 196 0.20 -30.93 -31.36
C THR A 196 -0.22 -29.64 -31.99
N VAL A 197 -1.34 -29.06 -31.53
CA VAL A 197 -1.86 -27.79 -31.99
C VAL A 197 -1.83 -26.83 -30.81
N THR A 198 -1.15 -25.68 -30.96
CA THR A 198 -1.04 -24.66 -29.92
C THR A 198 -1.53 -23.31 -30.44
N TRP A 199 -2.29 -22.62 -29.61
CA TRP A 199 -2.86 -21.33 -29.96
C TRP A 199 -2.94 -20.39 -28.76
N THR A 200 -2.59 -19.13 -29.00
CA THR A 200 -2.68 -18.05 -28.02
C THR A 200 -3.54 -16.91 -28.61
N PRO A 201 -4.85 -16.91 -28.40
CA PRO A 201 -5.73 -15.86 -28.90
C PRO A 201 -5.43 -14.51 -28.24
N THR A 202 -5.56 -13.43 -29.00
CA THR A 202 -5.44 -12.05 -28.49
C THR A 202 -6.78 -11.32 -28.49
N THR A 203 -7.81 -11.88 -29.09
CA THR A 203 -9.12 -11.25 -29.25
C THR A 203 -10.21 -12.14 -28.69
N ALA A 204 -11.09 -11.56 -27.89
CA ALA A 204 -12.29 -12.23 -27.38
C ALA A 204 -13.24 -12.65 -28.50
N GLY A 205 -13.92 -13.77 -28.32
CA GLY A 205 -14.87 -14.29 -29.31
C GLY A 205 -15.13 -15.78 -29.13
N THR A 206 -16.00 -16.32 -29.98
CA THR A 206 -16.26 -17.76 -30.05
C THR A 206 -15.54 -18.33 -31.25
N TYR A 207 -14.67 -19.29 -30.99
CA TYR A 207 -13.89 -20.02 -31.98
C TYR A 207 -14.23 -21.51 -31.88
N TYR A 208 -13.70 -22.32 -32.78
CA TYR A 208 -14.03 -23.74 -32.85
C TYR A 208 -12.79 -24.58 -33.08
N TYR A 209 -12.64 -25.67 -32.36
CA TYR A 209 -11.78 -26.75 -32.82
C TYR A 209 -12.60 -27.73 -33.65
N GLN A 210 -12.08 -28.20 -34.75
CA GLN A 210 -12.80 -29.03 -35.71
C GLN A 210 -11.87 -30.01 -36.42
N CYS A 211 -12.38 -31.21 -36.65
CA CYS A 211 -11.72 -32.19 -37.48
C CYS A 211 -11.83 -31.79 -38.99
N THR A 212 -10.74 -31.89 -39.72
CA THR A 212 -10.72 -31.58 -41.17
C THR A 212 -11.41 -32.64 -42.00
N VAL A 213 -11.47 -33.90 -41.53
CA VAL A 213 -12.03 -35.04 -42.22
C VAL A 213 -13.51 -35.27 -41.84
N HIS A 214 -13.87 -35.00 -40.59
CA HIS A 214 -15.21 -35.24 -40.06
C HIS A 214 -15.80 -33.94 -39.49
N PRO A 215 -16.52 -33.14 -40.32
CA PRO A 215 -17.00 -31.80 -39.91
C PRO A 215 -17.88 -31.78 -38.66
N ASN A 216 -18.59 -32.86 -38.34
CA ASN A 216 -19.45 -32.96 -37.16
C ASN A 216 -18.62 -33.19 -35.86
N MET A 217 -17.35 -33.49 -35.95
CA MET A 217 -16.43 -33.67 -34.85
C MET A 217 -15.79 -32.32 -34.53
N ASN A 218 -16.44 -31.55 -33.64
CA ASN A 218 -16.06 -30.18 -33.33
C ASN A 218 -16.59 -29.74 -31.97
N GLY A 219 -16.00 -28.69 -31.39
CA GLY A 219 -16.50 -28.03 -30.20
C GLY A 219 -16.08 -26.54 -30.18
N GLN A 220 -16.60 -25.82 -29.23
CA GLN A 220 -16.35 -24.39 -29.10
C GLN A 220 -15.14 -24.09 -28.22
N ILE A 221 -14.45 -23.01 -28.55
CA ILE A 221 -13.48 -22.33 -27.71
C ILE A 221 -14.02 -20.93 -27.46
N ILE A 222 -14.49 -20.67 -26.26
CA ILE A 222 -14.93 -19.34 -25.81
C ILE A 222 -13.70 -18.61 -25.29
N VAL A 223 -13.31 -17.55 -25.98
CA VAL A 223 -12.24 -16.66 -25.55
C VAL A 223 -12.89 -15.43 -24.94
N ASN A 224 -12.79 -15.26 -23.65
CA ASN A 224 -13.25 -14.07 -22.96
C ASN A 224 -12.21 -12.94 -23.09
N ALA A 225 -12.69 -11.70 -23.13
CA ALA A 225 -11.79 -10.55 -23.04
C ALA A 225 -11.09 -10.52 -21.67
N ARG A 226 -9.84 -10.07 -21.67
CA ARG A 226 -9.15 -9.71 -20.43
C ARG A 226 -9.43 -8.28 -19.98
N THR A 227 -10.27 -7.57 -20.72
CA THR A 227 -10.64 -6.20 -20.38
C THR A 227 -11.58 -6.20 -19.19
N LYS A 228 -11.03 -5.98 -18.00
CA LYS A 228 -11.81 -5.62 -16.82
C LYS A 228 -11.21 -4.38 -16.20
N THR A 229 -12.05 -3.38 -16.08
CA THR A 229 -11.78 -2.21 -15.28
C THR A 229 -12.29 -2.49 -13.88
N TRP A 230 -11.45 -2.43 -12.87
CA TRP A 230 -11.93 -2.43 -11.51
C TRP A 230 -12.87 -1.23 -11.34
N GLY A 231 -14.06 -1.45 -10.81
CA GLY A 231 -14.97 -0.38 -10.47
C GLY A 231 -15.81 0.23 -11.60
N SER A 232 -15.59 -0.08 -12.88
CA SER A 232 -16.40 0.46 -13.97
C SER A 232 -17.30 -0.57 -14.66
N ASP A 233 -17.19 -1.82 -14.27
CA ASP A 233 -17.91 -2.90 -14.92
C ASP A 233 -19.07 -3.39 -14.06
N SER A 234 -20.30 -3.14 -14.53
CA SER A 234 -21.53 -3.73 -13.97
C SER A 234 -21.58 -5.26 -14.08
N SER A 235 -20.62 -5.89 -14.76
CA SER A 235 -20.47 -7.35 -14.81
C SER A 235 -19.73 -7.96 -13.62
N THR A 236 -19.39 -7.17 -12.60
CA THR A 236 -18.61 -7.57 -11.42
C THR A 236 -19.38 -8.44 -10.42
N THR A 237 -20.28 -9.29 -10.88
CA THR A 237 -20.83 -10.41 -10.08
C THR A 237 -19.71 -11.23 -9.40
N GLU A 238 -18.49 -11.17 -9.92
CA GLU A 238 -17.34 -11.81 -9.30
C GLU A 238 -16.83 -11.09 -8.04
N LEU A 239 -16.90 -9.75 -7.97
CA LEU A 239 -16.53 -9.00 -6.77
C LEU A 239 -17.58 -9.09 -5.67
N SER A 240 -18.87 -9.16 -6.02
CA SER A 240 -19.97 -9.20 -5.07
C SER A 240 -20.01 -10.46 -4.20
N ASN A 241 -19.39 -11.55 -4.64
CA ASN A 241 -19.42 -12.84 -3.95
C ASN A 241 -18.06 -13.23 -3.33
N LYS A 242 -17.09 -12.33 -3.27
CA LYS A 242 -15.77 -12.66 -2.75
C LYS A 242 -15.57 -12.12 -1.35
N THR A 243 -15.23 -13.03 -0.49
CA THR A 243 -14.81 -12.77 0.87
C THR A 243 -13.34 -12.33 0.87
N ILE A 244 -13.05 -11.19 1.48
CA ILE A 244 -11.69 -10.78 1.80
C ILE A 244 -11.38 -11.30 3.19
N VAL A 245 -10.33 -12.10 3.30
CA VAL A 245 -9.88 -12.65 4.57
C VAL A 245 -8.64 -11.91 5.01
N THR A 246 -8.72 -11.19 6.12
CA THR A 246 -7.59 -10.53 6.75
C THR A 246 -7.13 -11.30 7.98
N THR A 247 -5.87 -11.16 8.33
CA THR A 247 -5.30 -11.81 9.51
C THR A 247 -5.51 -11.01 10.79
N ALA A 248 -5.81 -9.73 10.62
CA ALA A 248 -6.03 -8.78 11.70
C ALA A 248 -6.93 -7.64 11.21
N SER A 249 -7.46 -6.88 12.15
CA SER A 249 -8.42 -5.80 11.90
C SER A 249 -7.94 -4.43 12.41
N GLY A 250 -6.69 -4.35 12.89
CA GLY A 250 -6.13 -3.16 13.52
C GLY A 250 -6.60 -2.94 14.96
N LYS A 251 -7.13 -3.97 15.62
CA LYS A 251 -7.57 -3.88 17.02
C LYS A 251 -6.42 -3.49 17.92
N ASN A 252 -6.68 -2.57 18.85
CA ASN A 252 -5.66 -2.03 19.78
C ASN A 252 -4.50 -1.32 19.05
N VAL A 253 -4.78 -0.72 17.90
CA VAL A 253 -3.88 0.17 17.16
C VAL A 253 -4.54 1.54 17.06
N ASP A 254 -3.74 2.59 17.24
CA ASP A 254 -4.18 3.97 17.07
C ASP A 254 -3.74 4.45 15.69
N VAL A 255 -4.69 4.62 14.79
CA VAL A 255 -4.47 5.18 13.46
C VAL A 255 -4.75 6.67 13.51
N VAL A 256 -3.74 7.49 13.23
CA VAL A 256 -3.88 8.94 13.17
C VAL A 256 -3.96 9.38 11.72
N ILE A 257 -5.10 9.90 11.32
CA ILE A 257 -5.31 10.51 10.02
C ILE A 257 -4.98 12.00 10.14
N VAL A 258 -3.82 12.36 9.59
CA VAL A 258 -3.37 13.75 9.52
C VAL A 258 -3.81 14.31 8.18
N ASP A 259 -4.96 14.95 8.17
CA ASP A 259 -5.65 15.36 6.94
C ASP A 259 -6.65 16.49 7.25
N ALA A 260 -7.65 16.68 6.42
CA ALA A 260 -8.83 17.45 6.74
C ALA A 260 -9.67 16.76 7.84
N HIS A 261 -10.80 17.35 8.18
CA HIS A 261 -11.72 16.77 9.16
C HIS A 261 -12.32 15.45 8.67
N ILE A 262 -12.62 14.56 9.62
CA ILE A 262 -13.33 13.31 9.39
C ILE A 262 -14.75 13.47 9.94
N ASN A 263 -15.77 13.07 9.18
CA ASN A 263 -17.13 12.97 9.70
C ASN A 263 -17.25 11.75 10.64
N PRO A 264 -17.35 11.95 11.97
CA PRO A 264 -17.31 10.82 12.91
C PRO A 264 -18.59 9.98 12.88
N ASP A 265 -19.68 10.51 12.35
CA ASP A 265 -21.00 9.86 12.39
C ASP A 265 -21.25 8.95 11.17
N HIS A 266 -20.30 8.90 10.23
CA HIS A 266 -20.45 8.04 9.06
C HIS A 266 -20.47 6.56 9.48
N PRO A 267 -21.38 5.72 8.93
CA PRO A 267 -21.50 4.30 9.28
C PRO A 267 -20.21 3.48 9.11
N GLU A 268 -19.32 3.90 8.20
CA GLU A 268 -17.99 3.30 8.03
C GLU A 268 -17.13 3.35 9.31
N PHE A 269 -17.41 4.28 10.21
CA PHE A 269 -16.65 4.45 11.46
C PHE A 269 -17.40 3.97 12.69
N ALA A 270 -18.56 3.39 12.53
CA ALA A 270 -19.30 2.85 13.66
C ALA A 270 -18.55 1.67 14.33
N VAL A 271 -18.75 1.53 15.64
CA VAL A 271 -18.22 0.39 16.40
C VAL A 271 -18.77 -0.92 15.85
N ASN A 272 -20.06 -0.96 15.55
CA ASN A 272 -20.70 -2.11 14.93
C ASN A 272 -20.79 -1.94 13.42
N VAL A 273 -20.64 -3.02 12.72
CA VAL A 273 -20.66 -3.06 11.27
C VAL A 273 -22.00 -2.62 10.65
N ASP A 274 -23.09 -2.78 11.38
CA ASP A 274 -24.44 -2.31 10.98
C ASP A 274 -24.64 -0.80 11.09
N GLY A 275 -23.59 -0.06 11.44
CA GLY A 275 -23.62 1.40 11.58
C GLY A 275 -24.04 1.88 12.96
N THR A 276 -24.15 0.99 13.95
CA THR A 276 -24.56 1.31 15.32
C THR A 276 -23.39 1.26 16.32
N GLY A 277 -23.64 1.58 17.58
CA GLY A 277 -22.69 1.42 18.70
C GLY A 277 -21.77 2.65 18.93
N GLY A 278 -22.01 3.77 18.27
CA GLY A 278 -21.17 4.96 18.36
C GLY A 278 -20.02 4.94 17.37
N SER A 279 -19.15 5.93 17.45
CA SER A 279 -18.04 6.14 16.52
C SER A 279 -16.70 5.68 17.08
N ARG A 280 -15.86 5.12 16.22
CA ARG A 280 -14.43 4.84 16.50
C ARG A 280 -13.53 6.05 16.25
N VAL A 281 -14.08 7.13 15.69
CA VAL A 281 -13.33 8.36 15.44
C VAL A 281 -13.22 9.17 16.72
N ASN A 282 -11.99 9.31 17.18
CA ASN A 282 -11.66 10.16 18.32
C ASN A 282 -11.40 11.60 17.82
N GLN A 283 -12.33 12.50 18.11
CA GLN A 283 -12.16 13.93 17.93
C GLN A 283 -11.31 14.48 19.10
N PHE A 284 -10.01 14.21 18.99
CA PHE A 284 -9.08 14.43 20.09
C PHE A 284 -8.65 15.89 20.18
N ASN A 285 -8.68 16.48 21.38
CA ASN A 285 -8.16 17.83 21.58
C ASN A 285 -6.64 17.80 21.72
N TRP A 286 -5.93 17.93 20.59
CA TRP A 286 -4.47 17.93 20.56
C TRP A 286 -3.87 19.05 21.42
N PHE A 287 -4.51 20.21 21.52
CA PHE A 287 -4.04 21.35 22.27
C PHE A 287 -4.04 21.15 23.79
N GLN A 288 -4.64 20.07 24.30
CA GLN A 288 -4.49 19.73 25.70
C GLN A 288 -3.02 19.50 26.12
N TYR A 289 -2.16 19.22 25.16
CA TYR A 289 -0.72 19.02 25.37
C TYR A 289 0.10 20.31 25.25
N SER A 290 -0.48 21.41 24.85
CA SER A 290 0.23 22.68 24.61
C SER A 290 1.09 23.12 25.79
N SER A 291 0.54 23.08 27.00
CA SER A 291 1.30 23.45 28.22
C SER A 291 2.51 22.57 28.47
N ALA A 292 2.39 21.25 28.22
CA ALA A 292 3.48 20.32 28.40
C ALA A 292 4.58 20.51 27.33
N LEU A 293 4.20 20.98 26.14
CA LEU A 293 5.10 21.30 25.03
C LEU A 293 5.66 22.73 25.09
N GLY A 294 5.24 23.55 26.08
CA GLY A 294 5.67 24.94 26.21
C GLY A 294 5.00 25.89 25.22
N TYR A 295 3.90 25.49 24.61
CA TYR A 295 3.13 26.31 23.68
C TYR A 295 2.04 27.14 24.35
N SER A 296 1.68 28.26 23.74
CA SER A 296 0.56 29.06 24.19
C SER A 296 -0.76 28.27 23.99
N THR A 297 -1.62 28.27 25.00
CA THR A 297 -2.91 27.57 25.00
C THR A 297 -4.07 28.39 24.40
N ALA A 298 -3.79 29.48 23.70
CA ALA A 298 -4.80 30.44 23.23
C ALA A 298 -5.77 29.88 22.18
N ALA A 299 -5.43 28.77 21.52
CA ALA A 299 -6.28 28.16 20.51
C ALA A 299 -7.11 27.01 21.09
N THR A 300 -8.35 26.86 20.62
CA THR A 300 -9.20 25.71 20.90
C THR A 300 -9.25 24.83 19.67
N TYR A 301 -8.94 23.56 19.84
CA TYR A 301 -9.11 22.58 18.77
C TYR A 301 -10.61 22.25 18.67
N THR A 302 -11.27 22.78 17.65
CA THR A 302 -12.71 22.62 17.48
C THR A 302 -13.03 21.64 16.37
N TYR A 303 -13.83 20.64 16.71
CA TYR A 303 -14.46 19.76 15.74
C TYR A 303 -15.90 20.19 15.50
N SER A 304 -16.43 19.95 14.31
CA SER A 304 -17.86 20.09 14.08
C SER A 304 -18.60 19.02 14.88
N THR A 305 -19.68 19.42 15.54
CA THR A 305 -20.51 18.53 16.36
C THR A 305 -21.84 18.17 15.71
N SER A 306 -22.04 18.56 14.47
CA SER A 306 -23.34 18.39 13.83
C SER A 306 -23.37 17.14 12.97
N GLY A 307 -24.45 16.36 13.11
CA GLY A 307 -24.69 15.10 12.41
C GLY A 307 -24.82 15.22 10.88
N ALA A 308 -25.34 14.18 10.25
CA ALA A 308 -25.51 14.05 8.80
C ALA A 308 -26.04 15.34 8.14
N GLY A 309 -25.36 15.80 7.11
CA GLY A 309 -25.75 16.94 6.30
C GLY A 309 -25.45 18.34 6.88
N THR A 310 -24.81 18.41 8.05
CA THR A 310 -24.46 19.68 8.70
C THR A 310 -23.00 19.81 9.12
N PHE A 311 -22.19 18.79 8.85
CA PHE A 311 -20.75 18.81 9.07
C PHE A 311 -20.09 19.66 7.97
N SER A 312 -19.98 20.96 8.21
CA SER A 312 -19.49 21.92 7.24
C SER A 312 -18.06 22.36 7.55
N GLN A 313 -17.11 21.45 7.42
CA GLN A 313 -15.70 21.81 7.52
C GLN A 313 -15.07 21.73 6.13
N PRO A 314 -14.21 22.67 5.75
CA PRO A 314 -13.51 22.63 4.47
C PRO A 314 -12.77 21.31 4.25
N ASN A 315 -12.84 20.77 3.03
CA ASN A 315 -12.15 19.55 2.61
C ASN A 315 -12.45 18.29 3.43
N SER A 316 -13.52 18.26 4.24
CA SER A 316 -13.86 17.12 5.09
C SER A 316 -14.21 15.86 4.30
N ASN A 317 -14.59 15.97 3.02
CA ASN A 317 -14.75 14.81 2.15
C ASN A 317 -13.43 14.09 1.95
N HIS A 318 -12.31 14.79 1.75
CA HIS A 318 -11.01 14.19 1.58
C HIS A 318 -10.58 13.40 2.83
N GLY A 319 -10.56 14.03 4.01
CA GLY A 319 -10.17 13.36 5.26
C GLY A 319 -11.10 12.21 5.63
N THR A 320 -12.41 12.33 5.37
CA THR A 320 -13.39 11.26 5.58
C THR A 320 -13.12 10.07 4.66
N HIS A 321 -12.81 10.34 3.38
CA HIS A 321 -12.51 9.30 2.40
C HIS A 321 -11.19 8.57 2.74
N VAL A 322 -10.16 9.30 3.10
CA VAL A 322 -8.87 8.75 3.53
C VAL A 322 -9.04 7.85 4.77
N ALA A 323 -9.80 8.32 5.77
CA ALA A 323 -10.10 7.53 6.96
C ALA A 323 -10.89 6.25 6.63
N GLY A 324 -11.87 6.35 5.74
CA GLY A 324 -12.68 5.23 5.28
C GLY A 324 -11.83 4.18 4.54
N THR A 325 -10.90 4.62 3.70
CA THR A 325 -9.99 3.73 2.97
C THR A 325 -9.01 3.01 3.89
N ALA A 326 -8.53 3.66 4.96
CA ALA A 326 -7.66 3.02 5.93
C ALA A 326 -8.42 2.12 6.92
N CYS A 327 -9.54 2.62 7.48
CA CYS A 327 -10.15 2.08 8.70
C CYS A 327 -11.66 1.83 8.58
N GLY A 328 -12.26 2.03 7.42
CA GLY A 328 -13.69 1.84 7.22
C GLY A 328 -14.14 0.40 7.46
N ASN A 329 -15.37 0.24 7.92
CA ASN A 329 -15.95 -1.07 8.21
C ASN A 329 -16.09 -1.96 6.96
N THR A 330 -16.32 -1.35 5.79
CA THR A 330 -16.53 -2.08 4.52
C THR A 330 -15.57 -1.66 3.41
N GLN A 331 -15.00 -0.44 3.51
CA GLN A 331 -14.11 0.12 2.49
C GLN A 331 -12.65 0.23 2.95
N GLY A 332 -12.34 -0.19 4.18
CA GLY A 332 -11.01 -0.10 4.77
C GLY A 332 -10.46 -1.42 5.30
N TRP A 333 -9.22 -1.41 5.74
CA TRP A 333 -8.49 -2.57 6.29
C TRP A 333 -8.59 -2.68 7.80
N ALA A 334 -8.23 -1.60 8.50
CA ALA A 334 -8.11 -1.57 9.96
C ALA A 334 -9.45 -1.23 10.63
N ARG A 335 -10.43 -2.08 10.40
CA ARG A 335 -11.85 -1.87 10.78
C ARG A 335 -12.13 -1.86 12.29
N ASP A 336 -11.20 -2.30 13.12
CA ASP A 336 -11.31 -2.27 14.59
C ASP A 336 -10.27 -1.35 15.24
N ALA A 337 -9.52 -0.58 14.43
CA ALA A 337 -8.59 0.42 14.94
C ALA A 337 -9.29 1.60 15.60
N ASN A 338 -8.63 2.23 16.56
CA ASN A 338 -9.01 3.55 17.03
C ASN A 338 -8.58 4.57 16.00
N ILE A 339 -9.48 5.43 15.57
CA ILE A 339 -9.21 6.45 14.56
C ILE A 339 -9.05 7.79 15.27
N TYR A 340 -7.91 8.43 15.12
CA TYR A 340 -7.67 9.77 15.63
C TYR A 340 -7.64 10.77 14.48
N ASN A 341 -8.47 11.79 14.55
CA ASN A 341 -8.45 12.87 13.58
C ASN A 341 -7.45 13.93 14.03
N MET A 342 -6.46 14.22 13.19
CA MET A 342 -5.59 15.38 13.35
C MET A 342 -5.77 16.29 12.14
N ALA A 343 -6.80 17.13 12.19
CA ALA A 343 -7.06 18.08 11.13
C ALA A 343 -6.00 19.18 11.11
N PHE A 344 -5.40 19.44 9.94
CA PHE A 344 -4.33 20.41 9.83
C PHE A 344 -4.71 21.65 8.98
N SER A 345 -5.84 21.61 8.28
CA SER A 345 -6.29 22.74 7.47
C SER A 345 -7.31 23.61 8.22
N ASP A 346 -7.36 24.87 7.87
CA ASP A 346 -8.35 25.95 8.11
C ASP A 346 -9.14 26.02 9.44
N ALA A 347 -9.37 24.90 10.11
CA ALA A 347 -10.10 24.86 11.40
C ALA A 347 -9.30 25.48 12.55
N LEU A 348 -8.06 25.85 12.32
CA LEU A 348 -7.10 26.28 13.34
C LEU A 348 -6.77 27.75 13.18
N SER A 349 -7.75 28.56 12.83
CA SER A 349 -7.57 30.02 12.71
C SER A 349 -6.91 30.59 13.98
N GLY A 350 -5.74 31.18 13.82
CA GLY A 350 -4.95 31.74 14.92
C GLY A 350 -3.81 30.88 15.45
N VAL A 351 -3.58 29.70 14.91
CA VAL A 351 -2.36 28.93 15.14
C VAL A 351 -1.41 29.15 13.98
N THR A 352 -0.30 29.82 14.26
CA THR A 352 0.81 29.93 13.33
C THR A 352 1.69 28.67 13.45
N ASP A 353 2.31 28.27 12.35
CA ASP A 353 3.27 27.17 12.29
C ASP A 353 2.69 25.82 12.77
N TRP A 354 1.40 25.58 12.44
CA TRP A 354 0.72 24.35 12.82
C TRP A 354 1.34 23.11 12.17
N ASP A 355 1.74 23.23 10.95
CA ASP A 355 2.36 22.20 10.13
C ASP A 355 3.72 21.71 10.70
N GLU A 356 4.43 22.54 11.43
CA GLU A 356 5.63 22.15 12.21
C GLU A 356 5.22 21.58 13.57
N LYS A 357 4.33 22.26 14.29
CA LYS A 357 3.92 21.88 15.65
C LYS A 357 3.13 20.58 15.73
N LEU A 358 2.46 20.17 14.65
CA LEU A 358 1.68 18.93 14.66
C LEU A 358 2.52 17.71 15.03
N TRP A 359 3.80 17.69 14.64
CA TRP A 359 4.72 16.60 14.93
C TRP A 359 5.02 16.50 16.42
N ASP A 360 5.17 17.63 17.11
CA ASP A 360 5.38 17.65 18.57
C ASP A 360 4.15 17.12 19.32
N TYR A 361 2.94 17.51 18.88
CA TYR A 361 1.71 16.98 19.46
C TYR A 361 1.57 15.47 19.21
N LEU A 362 1.89 15.01 18.01
CA LEU A 362 1.84 13.60 17.65
C LEU A 362 2.85 12.77 18.46
N ARG A 363 4.09 13.24 18.58
CA ARG A 363 5.14 12.61 19.39
C ARG A 363 4.73 12.55 20.86
N TYR A 364 4.25 13.68 21.41
CA TYR A 364 3.80 13.72 22.80
C TYR A 364 2.62 12.77 23.05
N PHE A 365 1.66 12.71 22.14
CA PHE A 365 0.58 11.73 22.20
C PHE A 365 1.13 10.30 22.20
N HIS A 366 1.98 9.94 21.26
CA HIS A 366 2.53 8.61 21.17
C HIS A 366 3.23 8.18 22.46
N LEU A 367 4.04 9.05 23.03
CA LEU A 367 4.84 8.76 24.22
C LEU A 367 4.03 8.79 25.52
N ASN A 368 2.92 9.54 25.59
CA ASN A 368 2.19 9.81 26.83
C ASN A 368 0.74 9.34 26.87
N LYS A 369 0.19 8.82 25.77
CA LYS A 369 -1.17 8.27 25.77
C LYS A 369 -1.31 7.14 26.81
N PRO A 370 -2.53 6.89 27.33
CA PRO A 370 -2.76 5.90 28.37
C PRO A 370 -2.32 4.49 27.94
N ILE A 371 -1.93 3.69 28.94
CA ILE A 371 -1.78 2.26 28.75
C ILE A 371 -3.15 1.66 28.50
N ASN A 372 -3.26 0.88 27.43
CA ASN A 372 -4.48 0.15 27.11
C ASN A 372 -4.67 -0.97 28.13
N PRO A 373 -5.81 -0.99 28.85
CA PRO A 373 -6.04 -1.98 29.90
C PRO A 373 -6.14 -3.42 29.39
N ASP A 374 -6.56 -3.59 28.11
CA ASP A 374 -6.72 -4.91 27.50
C ASP A 374 -5.37 -5.56 27.17
N THR A 375 -4.36 -4.74 26.89
CA THR A 375 -3.06 -5.22 26.42
C THR A 375 -1.93 -4.98 27.40
N GLY A 376 -2.13 -4.15 28.42
CA GLY A 376 -1.11 -3.75 29.40
C GLY A 376 -0.01 -2.84 28.82
N ARG A 377 -0.15 -2.35 27.57
CA ARG A 377 0.82 -1.48 26.89
C ARG A 377 0.13 -0.30 26.22
N ARG A 378 0.90 0.69 25.79
CA ARG A 378 0.40 1.72 24.87
C ARG A 378 0.17 1.10 23.49
N ASN A 379 -0.90 1.49 22.84
CA ASN A 379 -1.16 1.06 21.47
C ASN A 379 -0.06 1.56 20.53
N PRO A 380 0.33 0.80 19.50
CA PRO A 380 1.15 1.34 18.41
C PRO A 380 0.44 2.53 17.76
N THR A 381 1.21 3.45 17.21
CA THR A 381 0.70 4.60 16.45
C THR A 381 1.10 4.47 15.00
N VAL A 382 0.13 4.40 14.12
CA VAL A 382 0.31 4.39 12.66
C VAL A 382 -0.33 5.65 12.09
N THR A 383 0.39 6.39 11.25
CA THR A 383 -0.12 7.67 10.75
C THR A 383 -0.21 7.68 9.23
N ASN A 384 -1.26 8.32 8.71
CA ASN A 384 -1.43 8.54 7.29
C ASN A 384 -1.40 10.03 6.96
N HIS A 385 -0.59 10.38 5.96
CA HIS A 385 -0.41 11.74 5.46
C HIS A 385 -0.74 11.78 3.97
N SER A 386 -1.99 12.13 3.63
CA SER A 386 -2.44 12.24 2.25
C SER A 386 -2.28 13.67 1.70
N TRP A 387 -1.18 14.30 2.03
CA TRP A 387 -0.85 15.69 1.68
C TRP A 387 0.65 15.88 1.48
N GLY A 388 1.07 17.04 1.01
CA GLY A 388 2.49 17.36 0.88
C GLY A 388 2.71 18.84 0.59
N TYR A 389 3.93 19.31 0.87
CA TYR A 389 4.33 20.68 0.57
C TYR A 389 4.58 20.86 -0.91
N ASN A 390 3.94 21.84 -1.47
CA ASN A 390 4.03 22.15 -2.87
C ASN A 390 4.23 23.65 -3.06
N GLN A 391 5.02 24.00 -4.04
CA GLN A 391 5.09 25.35 -4.54
C GLN A 391 4.01 25.56 -5.60
N GLY A 392 3.49 26.77 -5.68
CA GLY A 392 2.35 27.08 -6.54
C GLY A 392 2.58 26.85 -8.04
N THR A 393 1.74 27.44 -8.85
CA THR A 393 1.74 27.27 -10.30
C THR A 393 2.93 27.98 -10.96
N ILE A 394 3.61 27.31 -11.89
CA ILE A 394 4.65 27.88 -12.75
C ILE A 394 4.19 27.72 -14.21
N TYR A 395 4.00 28.83 -14.91
CA TYR A 395 3.75 28.79 -16.34
C TYR A 395 4.97 28.33 -17.10
N MET A 396 4.82 27.43 -18.07
CA MET A 396 5.94 26.91 -18.84
C MET A 396 6.70 28.02 -19.56
N THR A 397 6.00 29.05 -20.01
CA THR A 397 6.60 30.24 -20.67
C THR A 397 7.47 31.10 -19.74
N SER A 398 7.38 30.91 -18.44
CA SER A 398 8.26 31.61 -17.46
C SER A 398 9.54 30.83 -17.12
N VAL A 399 9.65 29.59 -17.59
CA VAL A 399 10.87 28.80 -17.40
C VAL A 399 11.94 29.26 -18.35
N ASN A 400 13.09 29.65 -17.82
CA ASN A 400 14.20 30.18 -18.60
C ASN A 400 15.30 29.15 -18.86
N SER A 401 15.48 28.23 -17.93
CA SER A 401 16.50 27.19 -18.07
C SER A 401 16.16 25.97 -17.19
N VAL A 402 16.71 24.84 -17.57
CA VAL A 402 16.73 23.63 -16.76
C VAL A 402 18.16 23.12 -16.62
N TYR A 403 18.46 22.50 -15.50
CA TYR A 403 19.68 21.74 -15.32
C TYR A 403 19.24 20.27 -15.17
N TYR A 404 19.66 19.45 -16.10
CA TYR A 404 19.25 18.05 -16.20
C TYR A 404 20.49 17.15 -16.34
N ARG A 405 20.68 16.28 -15.34
CA ARG A 405 21.75 15.28 -15.30
C ARG A 405 23.12 15.83 -15.68
N GLY A 406 23.49 16.99 -15.14
CA GLY A 406 24.78 17.61 -15.38
C GLY A 406 24.83 18.61 -16.55
N THR A 407 23.75 18.76 -17.30
CA THR A 407 23.68 19.64 -18.47
C THR A 407 22.69 20.79 -18.27
N SER A 408 23.15 22.03 -18.53
CA SER A 408 22.27 23.20 -18.54
C SER A 408 21.66 23.39 -19.93
N VAL A 409 20.35 23.58 -19.99
CA VAL A 409 19.61 23.84 -21.21
C VAL A 409 18.81 25.13 -21.07
N THR A 410 19.01 26.06 -22.00
CA THR A 410 18.20 27.29 -22.09
C THR A 410 16.85 26.97 -22.72
N ILE A 411 15.77 27.40 -22.09
CA ILE A 411 14.40 27.18 -22.54
C ILE A 411 13.91 28.42 -23.28
N THR A 412 13.69 28.28 -24.59
CA THR A 412 13.22 29.36 -25.45
C THR A 412 12.37 28.80 -26.62
N GLY A 413 11.54 29.63 -27.20
CA GLY A 413 10.75 29.28 -28.38
C GLY A 413 9.26 29.47 -28.20
N THR A 414 8.48 28.86 -29.08
CA THR A 414 7.01 28.76 -28.96
C THR A 414 6.63 27.84 -27.82
N LEU A 415 5.41 27.93 -27.33
CA LEU A 415 4.94 27.09 -26.22
C LEU A 415 5.13 25.58 -26.50
N ALA A 416 4.88 25.13 -27.71
CA ALA A 416 5.11 23.73 -28.12
C ALA A 416 6.60 23.34 -28.07
N GLN A 417 7.50 24.25 -28.46
CA GLN A 417 8.95 24.01 -28.38
C GLN A 417 9.43 24.00 -26.94
N ILE A 418 8.94 24.93 -26.11
CA ILE A 418 9.22 24.97 -24.68
C ILE A 418 8.79 23.67 -24.02
N GLN A 419 7.56 23.20 -24.26
CA GLN A 419 7.07 21.93 -23.72
C GLN A 419 7.97 20.76 -24.14
N ALA A 420 8.27 20.64 -25.44
CA ALA A 420 9.12 19.56 -25.94
C ALA A 420 10.53 19.59 -25.31
N LEU A 421 11.11 20.78 -25.07
CA LEU A 421 12.38 20.92 -24.40
C LEU A 421 12.29 20.51 -22.91
N LEU A 422 11.22 20.87 -22.23
CA LEU A 422 11.03 20.51 -20.83
C LEU A 422 10.84 18.99 -20.68
N GLU A 423 10.01 18.37 -21.51
CA GLU A 423 9.78 16.91 -21.52
C GLU A 423 11.08 16.15 -21.86
N ALA A 424 11.84 16.60 -22.88
CA ALA A 424 13.13 16.00 -23.22
C ALA A 424 14.17 16.08 -22.09
N ASN A 425 13.95 16.98 -21.13
CA ASN A 425 14.80 17.16 -19.95
C ASN A 425 14.11 16.70 -18.67
N GLY A 426 13.25 15.70 -18.75
CA GLY A 426 12.72 14.97 -17.60
C GLY A 426 11.61 15.65 -16.82
N HIS A 427 11.03 16.74 -17.35
CA HIS A 427 9.88 17.38 -16.73
C HIS A 427 8.57 16.80 -17.25
N PRO A 428 7.50 16.76 -16.44
CA PRO A 428 6.19 16.27 -16.89
C PRO A 428 5.58 17.20 -17.95
N PRO A 429 4.53 16.73 -18.65
CA PRO A 429 3.86 17.53 -19.69
C PRO A 429 3.15 18.78 -19.16
N GLY A 430 2.92 18.81 -17.82
CA GLY A 430 2.16 19.86 -17.16
C GLY A 430 0.66 19.79 -17.45
N TYR A 431 -0.03 20.82 -17.02
CA TYR A 431 -1.47 21.01 -17.21
C TYR A 431 -1.72 22.03 -18.29
N GLU A 432 -2.89 21.98 -18.93
CA GLU A 432 -3.34 22.96 -19.89
C GLU A 432 -4.71 23.52 -19.45
N ASP A 433 -4.84 24.84 -19.42
CA ASP A 433 -6.10 25.49 -19.13
C ASP A 433 -6.99 25.63 -20.37
N GLN A 434 -8.22 26.11 -20.18
CA GLN A 434 -9.20 26.31 -21.26
C GLN A 434 -8.73 27.27 -22.36
N ASN A 435 -7.69 28.07 -22.09
CA ASN A 435 -7.12 29.05 -23.01
C ASN A 435 -5.87 28.51 -23.72
N GLY A 436 -5.50 27.24 -23.51
CA GLY A 436 -4.31 26.63 -24.06
C GLY A 436 -3.01 27.05 -23.35
N THR A 437 -3.11 27.59 -22.13
CA THR A 437 -1.93 27.95 -21.33
C THR A 437 -1.41 26.73 -20.61
N LYS A 438 -0.12 26.44 -20.78
CA LYS A 438 0.53 25.29 -20.12
C LYS A 438 1.30 25.71 -18.89
N TYR A 439 1.16 24.92 -17.83
CA TYR A 439 1.78 25.21 -16.54
C TYR A 439 2.05 23.94 -15.74
N PHE A 440 3.01 24.03 -14.83
CA PHE A 440 3.20 23.05 -13.75
C PHE A 440 2.42 23.50 -12.53
N ASN A 441 1.73 22.58 -11.91
CA ASN A 441 1.01 22.81 -10.66
C ASN A 441 1.56 21.90 -9.57
N ARG A 442 1.48 22.34 -8.32
CA ARG A 442 1.88 21.56 -7.15
C ARG A 442 3.31 21.03 -7.25
N ILE A 443 4.26 21.92 -7.54
CA ILE A 443 5.67 21.56 -7.65
C ILE A 443 6.18 21.09 -6.29
N PRO A 444 6.74 19.88 -6.20
CA PRO A 444 7.18 19.30 -4.94
C PRO A 444 8.24 20.14 -4.25
N VAL A 445 8.13 20.31 -2.93
CA VAL A 445 9.09 21.06 -2.11
C VAL A 445 9.41 20.32 -0.82
N ARG A 446 10.69 20.31 -0.44
CA ARG A 446 11.17 19.81 0.85
C ARG A 446 11.20 20.92 1.88
N VAL A 447 10.73 20.65 3.09
CA VAL A 447 10.80 21.54 4.25
C VAL A 447 11.67 20.86 5.30
N ALA A 448 12.93 21.28 5.38
CA ALA A 448 13.94 20.59 6.19
C ALA A 448 13.62 20.54 7.70
N ALA A 449 12.98 21.59 8.24
CA ALA A 449 12.55 21.60 9.63
C ALA A 449 11.53 20.50 9.91
N VAL A 450 10.52 20.41 9.06
CA VAL A 450 9.48 19.37 9.17
C VAL A 450 10.04 17.97 8.94
N ASP A 451 10.98 17.82 7.99
CA ASP A 451 11.66 16.53 7.78
C ASP A 451 12.40 16.07 9.05
N ALA A 452 13.00 17.00 9.81
CA ALA A 452 13.70 16.69 11.06
C ALA A 452 12.72 16.24 12.17
N ASP A 453 11.63 16.97 12.37
CA ASP A 453 10.60 16.63 13.37
C ASP A 453 9.93 15.30 13.07
N LEU A 454 9.69 15.04 11.81
CA LEU A 454 9.15 13.79 11.31
C LEU A 454 10.11 12.62 11.58
N GLN A 455 11.41 12.82 11.33
CA GLN A 455 12.42 11.82 11.66
C GLN A 455 12.46 11.52 13.17
N ASP A 456 12.29 12.54 14.00
CA ASP A 456 12.18 12.36 15.44
C ASP A 456 10.93 11.56 15.83
N ALA A 457 9.79 11.79 15.18
CA ALA A 457 8.58 10.99 15.40
C ALA A 457 8.78 9.50 15.05
N ILE A 458 9.47 9.23 13.95
CA ILE A 458 9.85 7.86 13.57
C ILE A 458 10.78 7.24 14.61
N ASN A 459 11.76 7.99 15.09
CA ASN A 459 12.70 7.52 16.12
C ASN A 459 12.01 7.24 17.46
N ASP A 460 10.92 7.94 17.77
CA ASP A 460 10.09 7.71 18.95
C ASP A 460 9.17 6.49 18.79
N GLY A 461 9.08 5.90 17.59
CA GLY A 461 8.31 4.68 17.31
C GLY A 461 6.97 4.89 16.59
N VAL A 462 6.71 6.09 16.08
CA VAL A 462 5.56 6.36 15.22
C VAL A 462 5.81 5.79 13.82
N ILE A 463 4.85 5.07 13.26
CA ILE A 463 4.94 4.59 11.88
C ILE A 463 4.27 5.62 10.96
N VAL A 464 5.04 6.13 9.99
CA VAL A 464 4.63 7.23 9.12
C VAL A 464 4.52 6.77 7.67
N ILE A 465 3.31 6.92 7.11
CA ILE A 465 2.99 6.59 5.73
C ILE A 465 2.48 7.85 5.04
N SER A 466 2.97 8.12 3.83
CA SER A 466 2.63 9.33 3.09
C SER A 466 2.37 9.08 1.61
N ALA A 467 1.41 9.82 1.06
CA ALA A 467 1.15 9.88 -0.36
C ALA A 467 2.33 10.49 -1.13
N ALA A 468 2.75 9.87 -2.23
CA ALA A 468 3.91 10.33 -3.00
C ALA A 468 3.68 11.69 -3.70
N GLY A 469 2.44 12.04 -4.00
CA GLY A 469 2.03 13.26 -4.69
C GLY A 469 1.44 13.02 -6.07
N ASN A 470 0.72 14.04 -6.60
CA ASN A 470 -0.13 13.92 -7.78
C ASN A 470 0.27 14.92 -8.90
N SER A 471 1.53 15.17 -9.07
CA SER A 471 2.01 16.16 -10.02
C SER A 471 3.02 15.61 -11.05
N TYR A 472 3.03 14.30 -11.25
CA TYR A 472 3.81 13.55 -12.27
C TYR A 472 5.34 13.61 -12.09
N PHE A 473 5.86 14.41 -11.17
CA PHE A 473 7.30 14.59 -11.05
C PHE A 473 8.01 13.30 -10.60
N ASN A 474 9.21 13.11 -11.15
CA ASN A 474 10.16 12.13 -10.62
C ASN A 474 10.59 12.57 -9.21
N SER A 475 10.55 11.67 -8.25
CA SER A 475 11.06 11.87 -6.90
C SER A 475 12.24 10.92 -6.69
N ASP A 476 13.44 11.48 -6.61
CA ASP A 476 14.69 10.74 -6.57
C ASP A 476 15.33 10.76 -5.18
N LEU A 477 16.28 9.90 -4.95
CA LEU A 477 17.12 9.88 -3.74
C LEU A 477 18.34 10.78 -3.89
N PRO A 478 18.98 11.23 -2.79
CA PRO A 478 20.18 12.06 -2.84
C PRO A 478 21.32 11.49 -3.69
N THR A 479 21.36 10.19 -3.86
CA THR A 479 22.35 9.46 -4.68
C THR A 479 21.89 9.21 -6.12
N GLY A 480 20.67 9.59 -6.44
CA GLY A 480 20.07 9.35 -7.76
C GLY A 480 20.52 10.39 -8.79
N LEU A 481 20.33 10.06 -10.06
CA LEU A 481 20.77 10.89 -11.19
C LEU A 481 19.98 12.20 -11.31
N ASP A 482 18.73 12.18 -10.84
CA ASP A 482 17.79 13.29 -11.04
C ASP A 482 17.68 14.23 -9.82
N TRP A 483 18.32 13.87 -8.68
CA TRP A 483 18.27 14.65 -7.44
C TRP A 483 18.66 16.13 -7.59
N ASN A 484 19.64 16.40 -8.44
CA ASN A 484 20.15 17.74 -8.67
C ASN A 484 19.53 18.44 -9.88
N ASN A 485 18.54 17.82 -10.51
CA ASN A 485 17.82 18.47 -11.60
C ASN A 485 17.08 19.71 -11.10
N THR A 486 17.12 20.77 -11.89
CA THR A 486 16.43 22.02 -11.56
C THR A 486 15.65 22.58 -12.72
N MET A 487 14.64 23.35 -12.40
CA MET A 487 13.90 24.21 -13.30
C MET A 487 14.00 25.65 -12.75
N SER A 488 14.41 26.61 -13.59
CA SER A 488 14.62 27.99 -13.15
C SER A 488 13.76 28.96 -13.94
N THR A 489 13.17 29.89 -13.20
CA THR A 489 12.52 31.10 -13.73
C THR A 489 13.45 32.31 -13.50
N SER A 490 13.03 33.50 -13.87
CA SER A 490 13.78 34.73 -13.57
C SER A 490 13.96 35.00 -12.05
N SER A 491 13.11 34.40 -11.22
CA SER A 491 13.05 34.70 -9.78
C SER A 491 13.47 33.55 -8.90
N ASN A 492 13.25 32.29 -9.32
CA ASN A 492 13.40 31.14 -8.48
C ASN A 492 14.00 29.93 -9.22
N THR A 493 14.66 29.05 -8.47
CA THR A 493 15.11 27.74 -8.92
C THR A 493 14.38 26.68 -8.11
N TYR A 494 13.82 25.69 -8.79
CA TYR A 494 12.98 24.62 -8.23
C TYR A 494 13.69 23.28 -8.39
N TYR A 495 13.67 22.47 -7.33
CA TYR A 495 14.28 21.13 -7.26
C TYR A 495 13.19 20.07 -7.16
N ALA A 496 12.28 20.04 -8.11
CA ALA A 496 11.08 19.17 -8.07
C ALA A 496 11.41 17.67 -7.89
N SER A 497 12.55 17.23 -8.44
CA SER A 497 12.99 15.82 -8.32
C SER A 497 13.46 15.43 -6.91
N ARG A 498 13.51 16.34 -5.95
CA ARG A 498 13.77 15.99 -4.56
C ARG A 498 12.52 15.53 -3.80
N GLY A 499 11.38 15.54 -4.46
CA GLY A 499 10.08 15.19 -3.89
C GLY A 499 9.57 16.25 -2.90
N SER A 500 8.51 15.91 -2.18
CA SER A 500 7.89 16.80 -1.20
C SER A 500 7.93 16.20 0.21
N THR A 501 8.00 17.06 1.23
CA THR A 501 7.69 16.69 2.61
C THR A 501 6.19 16.48 2.73
N PRO A 502 5.69 15.42 3.44
CA PRO A 502 6.44 14.43 4.21
C PRO A 502 6.97 13.24 3.38
N SER A 503 6.46 12.97 2.19
CA SER A 503 6.72 11.72 1.46
C SER A 503 8.19 11.47 1.13
N ALA A 504 8.95 12.53 0.87
CA ALA A 504 10.37 12.41 0.51
C ALA A 504 11.32 12.49 1.72
N ALA A 505 10.80 12.68 2.94
CA ALA A 505 11.62 12.65 4.14
C ALA A 505 12.20 11.26 4.39
N ASP A 506 13.36 11.22 5.03
CA ASP A 506 14.07 9.97 5.27
C ASP A 506 13.21 8.98 6.07
N GLN A 507 13.22 7.72 5.66
CA GLN A 507 12.50 6.60 6.26
C GLN A 507 10.96 6.64 6.15
N VAL A 508 10.34 7.70 5.70
CA VAL A 508 8.87 7.72 5.46
C VAL A 508 8.52 6.70 4.38
N ILE A 509 7.45 5.95 4.58
CA ILE A 509 6.92 5.05 3.56
C ILE A 509 6.14 5.88 2.55
N ALA A 510 6.76 6.12 1.40
CA ALA A 510 6.15 6.87 0.30
C ALA A 510 5.33 5.95 -0.62
N VAL A 511 4.07 6.31 -0.85
CA VAL A 511 3.12 5.46 -1.57
C VAL A 511 2.71 6.08 -2.89
N GLY A 512 3.00 5.39 -3.99
CA GLY A 512 2.55 5.73 -5.32
C GLY A 512 1.18 5.11 -5.66
N SER A 513 0.50 5.67 -6.64
CA SER A 513 -0.84 5.26 -7.06
C SER A 513 -0.80 4.37 -8.29
N ILE A 514 -1.57 3.28 -8.27
CA ILE A 514 -1.86 2.41 -9.40
C ILE A 514 -3.29 2.67 -9.87
N GLY A 515 -3.45 2.68 -11.19
CA GLY A 515 -4.72 2.83 -11.87
C GLY A 515 -5.64 1.62 -11.70
N SER A 516 -6.93 1.85 -11.94
CA SER A 516 -7.98 0.83 -11.81
C SER A 516 -8.10 -0.09 -13.02
N LEU A 517 -7.29 0.12 -14.06
CA LEU A 517 -7.29 -0.72 -15.27
C LEU A 517 -6.54 -2.02 -15.04
N GLU A 518 -6.92 -3.05 -15.80
CA GLU A 518 -6.35 -4.40 -15.70
C GLU A 518 -4.85 -4.48 -15.97
N ASP A 519 -4.32 -3.54 -16.73
CA ASP A 519 -2.90 -3.45 -17.07
C ASP A 519 -2.04 -3.07 -15.86
N GLU A 520 -2.68 -2.63 -14.79
CA GLU A 520 -2.05 -2.27 -13.51
C GLU A 520 -0.90 -1.27 -13.68
N TYR A 521 -1.12 -0.21 -14.43
CA TYR A 521 -0.15 0.85 -14.58
C TYR A 521 -0.17 1.82 -13.41
N LYS A 522 0.96 2.49 -13.25
CA LYS A 522 1.02 3.70 -12.46
C LYS A 522 -0.09 4.67 -12.90
N SER A 523 -0.85 5.21 -11.96
CA SER A 523 -1.78 6.30 -12.28
C SER A 523 -1.01 7.43 -12.95
N ASP A 524 -1.58 8.01 -13.99
CA ASP A 524 -0.93 9.05 -14.79
C ASP A 524 -0.41 10.21 -13.92
N PHE A 525 -1.21 10.67 -12.97
CA PHE A 525 -0.87 11.78 -12.05
C PHE A 525 0.21 11.45 -11.02
N SER A 526 0.43 10.15 -10.68
CA SER A 526 1.29 9.78 -9.56
C SER A 526 2.74 10.21 -9.74
N GLN A 527 3.33 10.77 -8.70
CA GLN A 527 4.77 10.87 -8.63
C GLN A 527 5.39 9.47 -8.66
N TRP A 528 6.64 9.39 -9.11
CA TRP A 528 7.37 8.16 -9.36
C TRP A 528 8.86 8.33 -9.03
N GLY A 529 9.65 7.29 -9.15
CA GLY A 529 11.09 7.32 -8.96
C GLY A 529 11.55 6.53 -7.74
N LEU A 530 12.82 6.66 -7.39
CA LEU A 530 13.46 5.88 -6.33
C LEU A 530 12.92 6.18 -4.93
N ASN A 531 12.29 7.33 -4.75
CA ASN A 531 11.72 7.71 -3.46
C ASN A 531 10.34 7.09 -3.19
N VAL A 532 9.71 6.47 -4.19
CA VAL A 532 8.45 5.74 -4.00
C VAL A 532 8.76 4.31 -3.55
N ASP A 533 8.36 3.95 -2.33
CA ASP A 533 8.70 2.66 -1.72
C ASP A 533 7.80 1.54 -2.16
N ILE A 534 6.49 1.84 -2.29
CA ILE A 534 5.43 0.87 -2.56
C ILE A 534 4.34 1.52 -3.40
N TRP A 535 3.66 0.73 -4.20
CA TRP A 535 2.54 1.15 -5.01
C TRP A 535 1.25 0.51 -4.50
N ALA A 536 0.17 1.26 -4.48
CA ALA A 536 -1.12 0.77 -4.02
C ALA A 536 -2.25 1.29 -4.91
N PRO A 537 -3.42 0.63 -4.93
CA PRO A 537 -4.61 1.13 -5.60
C PRO A 537 -4.95 2.55 -5.16
N GLY A 538 -5.02 3.47 -6.11
CA GLY A 538 -5.28 4.87 -5.81
C GLY A 538 -6.13 5.61 -6.83
N SER A 539 -6.52 4.97 -7.96
CA SER A 539 -7.53 5.50 -8.87
C SER A 539 -8.87 4.82 -8.63
N ASP A 540 -9.94 5.58 -8.74
CA ASP A 540 -11.33 5.11 -8.62
C ASP A 540 -11.59 4.33 -7.32
N ILE A 541 -11.03 4.81 -6.22
CA ILE A 541 -11.18 4.20 -4.90
C ILE A 541 -12.48 4.69 -4.26
N ILE A 542 -13.37 3.74 -3.98
CA ILE A 542 -14.62 4.01 -3.29
C ILE A 542 -14.39 4.02 -1.78
N SER A 543 -14.85 5.07 -1.12
CA SER A 543 -14.85 5.18 0.33
C SER A 543 -15.85 6.22 0.83
N ALA A 544 -15.92 6.40 2.15
CA ALA A 544 -16.81 7.32 2.81
C ALA A 544 -16.58 8.78 2.40
N VAL A 545 -17.65 9.51 2.18
CA VAL A 545 -17.62 10.98 2.06
C VAL A 545 -18.71 11.57 2.92
N TYR A 546 -18.49 12.81 3.32
CA TYR A 546 -19.41 13.44 4.24
C TYR A 546 -20.67 13.96 3.54
N ASP A 547 -20.55 14.53 2.36
CA ASP A 547 -21.66 15.10 1.60
C ASP A 547 -21.38 15.09 0.09
N LEU A 548 -22.34 14.58 -0.67
CA LEU A 548 -22.23 14.48 -2.11
C LEU A 548 -22.12 15.83 -2.82
N GLY A 549 -22.92 16.81 -2.39
CA GLY A 549 -22.93 18.14 -3.00
C GLY A 549 -21.59 18.84 -2.86
N SER A 550 -20.96 18.72 -1.70
CA SER A 550 -19.62 19.25 -1.44
C SER A 550 -18.56 18.48 -2.18
N ALA A 551 -18.65 17.13 -2.25
CA ALA A 551 -17.71 16.29 -3.00
C ALA A 551 -17.68 16.67 -4.49
N GLN A 552 -18.83 16.93 -5.09
CA GLN A 552 -18.92 17.40 -6.48
C GLN A 552 -18.31 18.80 -6.66
N ASN A 553 -18.51 19.69 -5.69
CA ASN A 553 -17.96 21.06 -5.72
C ASN A 553 -16.45 21.08 -5.50
N GLU A 554 -15.90 20.08 -4.82
CA GLU A 554 -14.45 19.90 -4.61
C GLU A 554 -13.77 19.24 -5.84
N GLY A 555 -14.52 18.98 -6.91
CA GLY A 555 -13.99 18.39 -8.15
C GLY A 555 -13.78 16.89 -8.07
N TYR A 556 -14.25 16.23 -7.03
CA TYR A 556 -14.29 14.77 -6.97
C TYR A 556 -15.39 14.30 -7.91
N GLY A 557 -15.00 13.62 -8.97
CA GLY A 557 -15.90 13.22 -10.03
C GLY A 557 -17.06 12.37 -9.53
N SER A 558 -18.23 12.56 -10.14
CA SER A 558 -19.37 11.66 -9.95
C SER A 558 -19.02 10.30 -10.51
N TYR A 559 -18.74 9.36 -9.67
CA TYR A 559 -18.68 7.93 -10.05
C TYR A 559 -20.09 7.39 -10.15
N PRO A 560 -20.30 6.46 -11.06
CA PRO A 560 -21.14 6.66 -12.24
C PRO A 560 -22.44 7.34 -11.84
N ASN A 561 -22.95 8.25 -12.57
CA ASN A 561 -24.22 9.03 -12.53
C ASN A 561 -25.19 8.91 -11.33
N THR A 562 -24.94 8.04 -10.36
CA THR A 562 -25.69 7.86 -9.09
C THR A 562 -24.69 7.55 -7.99
N THR A 563 -24.34 8.54 -7.19
CA THR A 563 -23.51 8.28 -6.00
C THR A 563 -24.30 7.41 -5.04
N PRO A 564 -23.80 6.24 -4.71
CA PRO A 564 -24.52 5.34 -3.82
C PRO A 564 -24.58 5.95 -2.43
N THR A 565 -25.75 5.94 -1.84
CA THR A 565 -25.90 6.17 -0.42
C THR A 565 -25.35 4.98 0.35
N ASP A 566 -24.85 5.21 1.55
CA ASP A 566 -24.46 4.10 2.42
C ASP A 566 -25.71 3.25 2.73
N PRO A 567 -25.68 1.95 2.47
CA PRO A 567 -26.87 1.08 2.64
C PRO A 567 -27.34 0.99 4.09
N ARG A 568 -26.49 1.32 5.05
CA ARG A 568 -26.82 1.33 6.49
C ARG A 568 -27.54 2.63 6.91
N ASN A 569 -27.29 3.72 6.19
CA ASN A 569 -27.92 5.01 6.45
C ASN A 569 -27.87 5.89 5.20
N SER A 570 -28.99 6.09 4.55
CA SER A 570 -29.12 6.85 3.30
C SER A 570 -28.81 8.34 3.40
N ASN A 571 -28.49 8.86 4.60
CA ASN A 571 -28.04 10.24 4.79
C ASN A 571 -26.52 10.39 4.56
N TYR A 572 -25.80 9.28 4.40
CA TYR A 572 -24.36 9.24 4.16
C TYR A 572 -24.05 8.62 2.80
N TYR A 573 -22.88 8.94 2.27
CA TYR A 573 -22.53 8.61 0.90
C TYR A 573 -21.18 7.94 0.81
N LEU A 574 -21.03 7.12 -0.21
CA LEU A 574 -19.76 6.59 -0.69
C LEU A 574 -19.43 7.29 -2.01
N CYS A 575 -18.17 7.57 -2.27
CA CYS A 575 -17.74 8.24 -3.51
C CYS A 575 -16.42 7.66 -4.00
N SER A 576 -16.24 7.66 -5.32
CA SER A 576 -14.98 7.30 -5.95
C SER A 576 -14.07 8.53 -6.03
N ILE A 577 -12.86 8.42 -5.52
CA ILE A 577 -11.82 9.45 -5.59
C ILE A 577 -10.53 8.83 -6.11
N SER A 578 -9.76 9.60 -6.89
CA SER A 578 -8.46 9.20 -7.42
C SER A 578 -7.35 10.09 -6.87
N GLY A 579 -6.24 9.49 -6.46
CA GLY A 579 -5.07 10.18 -5.95
C GLY A 579 -4.11 9.25 -5.21
N THR A 580 -2.85 9.64 -5.09
CA THR A 580 -1.93 9.00 -4.14
C THR A 580 -2.45 9.13 -2.70
N SER A 581 -3.34 10.10 -2.46
CA SER A 581 -4.11 10.26 -1.23
C SER A 581 -5.01 9.07 -0.90
N MET A 582 -5.40 8.26 -1.89
CA MET A 582 -6.21 7.04 -1.72
C MET A 582 -5.34 5.79 -1.68
N ALA A 583 -4.17 5.85 -2.30
CA ALA A 583 -3.17 4.79 -2.24
C ALA A 583 -2.50 4.68 -0.85
N SER A 584 -2.12 5.79 -0.27
CA SER A 584 -1.47 5.87 1.04
C SER A 584 -2.30 5.24 2.17
N PRO A 585 -3.60 5.52 2.31
CA PRO A 585 -4.41 4.92 3.37
C PRO A 585 -4.63 3.41 3.18
N GLN A 586 -4.52 2.84 1.97
CA GLN A 586 -4.48 1.39 1.78
C GLN A 586 -3.30 0.78 2.54
N VAL A 587 -2.11 1.38 2.35
CA VAL A 587 -0.89 0.95 3.04
C VAL A 587 -1.02 1.16 4.55
N CYS A 588 -1.55 2.31 4.97
CA CYS A 588 -1.78 2.61 6.38
C CYS A 588 -2.67 1.56 7.06
N GLY A 589 -3.78 1.20 6.43
CA GLY A 589 -4.69 0.18 6.96
C GLY A 589 -4.03 -1.20 7.04
N VAL A 590 -3.28 -1.61 6.02
CA VAL A 590 -2.51 -2.88 6.03
C VAL A 590 -1.48 -2.88 7.15
N ILE A 591 -0.72 -1.79 7.33
CA ILE A 591 0.27 -1.67 8.41
C ILE A 591 -0.40 -1.65 9.78
N ALA A 592 -1.58 -1.05 9.92
CA ALA A 592 -2.31 -1.09 11.18
C ALA A 592 -2.76 -2.52 11.54
N CYS A 593 -3.16 -3.32 10.55
CA CYS A 593 -3.41 -4.75 10.76
C CYS A 593 -2.14 -5.51 11.20
N LEU A 594 -0.98 -5.20 10.60
CA LEU A 594 0.30 -5.78 11.01
C LEU A 594 0.68 -5.35 12.44
N ALA A 595 0.49 -4.08 12.79
CA ALA A 595 0.80 -3.53 14.11
C ALA A 595 -0.05 -4.11 15.25
N GLU A 596 -1.25 -4.64 14.96
CA GLU A 596 -2.03 -5.43 15.90
C GLU A 596 -1.26 -6.69 16.34
N GLN A 597 -0.63 -7.36 15.39
CA GLN A 597 0.12 -8.60 15.58
C GLN A 597 1.54 -8.35 16.11
N GLU A 598 2.17 -7.28 15.65
CA GLU A 598 3.53 -6.87 16.00
C GLU A 598 3.54 -5.47 16.62
N PRO A 599 3.08 -5.31 17.84
CA PRO A 599 2.82 -4.00 18.45
C PRO A 599 4.08 -3.15 18.73
N TYR A 600 5.26 -3.73 18.60
CA TYR A 600 6.55 -3.05 18.71
C TYR A 600 7.25 -2.90 17.35
N MET A 601 6.53 -3.14 16.27
CA MET A 601 7.02 -2.98 14.90
C MET A 601 7.53 -1.55 14.69
N THR A 602 8.75 -1.45 14.21
CA THR A 602 9.36 -0.17 13.85
C THR A 602 8.97 0.25 12.42
N GLN A 603 9.25 1.49 12.07
CA GLN A 603 9.12 1.98 10.69
C GLN A 603 9.86 1.08 9.68
N GLN A 604 11.06 0.63 10.03
CA GLN A 604 11.86 -0.24 9.17
C GLN A 604 11.26 -1.64 9.06
N ASP A 605 10.69 -2.16 10.13
CA ASP A 605 10.00 -3.46 10.08
C ASP A 605 8.75 -3.37 9.20
N ALA A 606 7.98 -2.29 9.33
CA ALA A 606 6.82 -2.03 8.48
C ALA A 606 7.19 -2.01 7.00
N LEU A 607 8.23 -1.26 6.63
CA LEU A 607 8.72 -1.21 5.25
C LEU A 607 9.23 -2.58 4.78
N THR A 608 9.89 -3.33 5.65
CA THR A 608 10.39 -4.67 5.33
C THR A 608 9.24 -5.62 5.03
N HIS A 609 8.20 -5.63 5.85
CA HIS A 609 6.99 -6.43 5.60
C HIS A 609 6.34 -6.09 4.26
N LEU A 610 6.21 -4.81 3.95
CA LEU A 610 5.64 -4.37 2.68
C LEU A 610 6.46 -4.89 1.48
N ILE A 611 7.78 -4.75 1.55
CA ILE A 611 8.67 -5.14 0.44
C ILE A 611 8.73 -6.65 0.25
N GLU A 612 8.83 -7.40 1.33
CA GLU A 612 8.93 -8.87 1.28
C GLU A 612 7.65 -9.53 0.73
N ASN A 613 6.51 -8.86 0.90
CA ASN A 613 5.22 -9.36 0.43
C ASN A 613 4.73 -8.69 -0.87
N ALA A 614 5.45 -7.69 -1.38
CA ALA A 614 5.02 -6.97 -2.57
C ALA A 614 5.00 -7.87 -3.82
N ALA A 615 3.96 -7.71 -4.63
CA ALA A 615 3.96 -8.24 -5.98
C ALA A 615 4.82 -7.37 -6.90
N SER A 616 5.38 -7.96 -7.97
CA SER A 616 6.26 -7.27 -8.91
C SER A 616 5.70 -7.28 -10.34
N ASN A 617 4.39 -7.12 -10.45
CA ASN A 617 3.65 -7.26 -11.70
C ASN A 617 3.03 -5.96 -12.22
N ILE A 618 3.48 -4.81 -11.72
CA ILE A 618 3.06 -3.52 -12.27
C ILE A 618 3.55 -3.41 -13.70
N GLY A 619 2.66 -3.03 -14.61
CA GLY A 619 2.96 -2.86 -16.03
C GLY A 619 4.08 -1.83 -16.25
N SER A 620 5.08 -2.21 -17.03
CA SER A 620 6.23 -1.34 -17.35
C SER A 620 6.10 -0.67 -18.70
N THR A 621 5.23 -1.19 -19.57
CA THR A 621 5.01 -0.68 -20.93
C THR A 621 3.52 -0.65 -21.19
N GLY A 622 2.93 0.53 -21.32
CA GLY A 622 1.53 0.67 -21.66
C GLY A 622 1.23 0.07 -23.03
N SER A 623 0.13 -0.67 -23.13
CA SER A 623 -0.45 -1.03 -24.42
C SER A 623 -0.97 0.20 -25.17
N ASP A 624 -1.31 1.26 -24.45
CA ASP A 624 -1.56 2.58 -25.00
C ASP A 624 -0.24 3.33 -25.14
N ASN A 625 0.40 3.15 -26.29
CA ASN A 625 1.58 3.90 -26.71
C ASN A 625 1.37 5.43 -26.75
N ALA A 626 0.20 5.91 -26.38
CA ALA A 626 -0.16 7.31 -26.38
C ALA A 626 0.26 8.07 -25.12
N GLU A 627 0.51 7.35 -23.99
CA GLU A 627 0.72 8.01 -22.70
C GLU A 627 1.99 7.48 -21.99
N PRO A 628 3.15 8.10 -22.19
CA PRO A 628 4.41 7.71 -21.53
C PRO A 628 4.38 7.83 -20.00
N TYR A 629 3.30 8.37 -19.44
CA TYR A 629 3.17 8.69 -18.00
C TYR A 629 2.67 7.54 -17.15
N HIS A 630 2.17 6.49 -17.76
CA HIS A 630 1.71 5.28 -17.06
C HIS A 630 2.84 4.29 -16.74
N ALA A 631 4.00 4.43 -17.36
CA ALA A 631 5.12 3.55 -17.07
C ALA A 631 5.76 3.91 -15.73
N LEU A 632 6.18 2.87 -14.97
CA LEU A 632 6.92 3.06 -13.71
C LEU A 632 8.25 3.80 -13.89
N GLY A 633 8.77 3.91 -15.12
CA GLY A 633 10.12 4.38 -15.36
C GLY A 633 11.18 3.36 -14.90
N SER A 634 12.36 3.44 -15.50
CA SER A 634 13.46 2.50 -15.24
C SER A 634 14.08 2.61 -13.84
N THR A 635 13.75 3.65 -13.09
CA THR A 635 14.31 3.94 -11.76
C THR A 635 13.35 3.62 -10.62
N SER A 636 12.06 3.38 -10.89
CA SER A 636 11.08 3.04 -9.85
C SER A 636 11.17 1.57 -9.42
N PHE A 637 10.89 1.30 -8.15
CA PHE A 637 10.74 -0.07 -7.68
C PHE A 637 9.39 -0.64 -8.13
N ASN A 638 9.37 -1.82 -8.72
CA ASN A 638 8.15 -2.54 -9.03
C ASN A 638 7.70 -3.34 -7.79
N ARG A 639 6.94 -2.70 -6.91
CA ARG A 639 6.47 -3.25 -5.63
C ARG A 639 5.01 -2.88 -5.45
N TYR A 640 4.12 -3.78 -5.79
CA TYR A 640 2.69 -3.58 -5.59
C TYR A 640 2.27 -4.12 -4.23
N LEU A 641 1.52 -3.32 -3.46
CA LEU A 641 1.00 -3.70 -2.16
C LEU A 641 0.17 -4.99 -2.24
N THR A 642 0.47 -5.92 -1.36
CA THR A 642 -0.38 -7.09 -1.10
C THR A 642 -0.56 -7.24 0.40
N MET A 643 -1.68 -7.82 0.82
CA MET A 643 -1.86 -8.20 2.21
C MET A 643 -0.85 -9.30 2.53
N PRO A 644 -0.01 -9.14 3.55
CA PRO A 644 0.93 -10.17 3.94
C PRO A 644 0.19 -11.46 4.26
N LYS A 645 0.48 -12.50 3.49
CA LYS A 645 -0.04 -13.85 3.72
C LYS A 645 1.00 -14.64 4.51
N LYS A 646 0.52 -15.64 5.25
CA LYS A 646 1.32 -16.54 6.07
C LYS A 646 2.70 -16.81 5.48
N ARG A 647 3.79 -16.51 6.21
CA ARG A 647 5.08 -17.13 5.94
C ARG A 647 4.94 -18.65 6.12
N PRO A 648 5.37 -19.48 5.18
CA PRO A 648 5.46 -20.91 5.41
C PRO A 648 6.31 -21.14 6.65
N ALA A 649 5.83 -21.87 7.62
CA ALA A 649 6.65 -22.36 8.72
C ALA A 649 7.83 -23.12 8.10
N SER A 650 9.06 -22.73 8.43
CA SER A 650 10.31 -23.37 7.98
C SER A 650 10.73 -23.17 6.51
N GLY A 651 10.71 -21.99 5.98
CA GLY A 651 11.69 -21.64 4.97
C GLY A 651 12.92 -21.10 5.70
N THR A 652 14.09 -21.70 5.55
CA THR A 652 15.34 -21.00 5.83
C THR A 652 15.20 -19.62 5.23
N LEU A 653 15.19 -18.60 6.08
CA LEU A 653 15.26 -17.22 5.63
C LEU A 653 16.45 -17.20 4.67
N SER A 654 16.19 -17.05 3.38
CA SER A 654 17.23 -16.60 2.48
C SER A 654 17.84 -15.39 3.19
N PRO A 655 19.19 -15.33 3.38
CA PRO A 655 19.78 -14.20 4.06
C PRO A 655 19.17 -12.98 3.41
N ALA A 656 18.42 -12.23 4.22
CA ALA A 656 17.64 -11.11 3.78
C ALA A 656 18.47 -10.40 2.72
N VAL A 657 17.89 -10.13 1.58
CA VAL A 657 18.49 -9.16 0.67
C VAL A 657 18.59 -7.93 1.55
N ARG A 658 19.79 -7.76 2.13
CA ARG A 658 20.09 -6.58 2.94
C ARG A 658 19.80 -5.45 1.99
N HIS A 659 18.68 -4.80 2.23
CA HIS A 659 18.39 -3.59 1.51
C HIS A 659 19.68 -2.79 1.55
N LYS A 660 20.17 -2.41 0.40
CA LYS A 660 21.13 -1.31 0.35
C LYS A 660 20.44 -0.22 1.15
N ASN A 661 20.94 -0.05 2.39
CA ASN A 661 20.46 1.03 3.23
C ASN A 661 20.35 2.24 2.32
N ARG A 662 19.26 2.99 2.39
CA ARG A 662 19.19 4.36 1.87
C ARG A 662 20.40 5.16 2.39
N ASN A 663 20.96 4.73 3.49
CA ASN A 663 22.22 5.12 4.05
C ASN A 663 23.35 4.22 3.50
N ASN A 664 23.76 4.42 2.24
CA ASN A 664 25.13 4.16 1.84
C ASN A 664 26.02 5.25 2.49
N LEU A 665 26.01 5.26 3.81
CA LEU A 665 26.97 5.99 4.57
C LEU A 665 28.27 5.20 4.48
N THR A 666 29.28 5.86 3.96
CA THR A 666 30.65 5.37 3.90
C THR A 666 31.00 4.74 5.26
N PRO A 667 31.52 3.49 5.32
CA PRO A 667 31.94 2.91 6.57
C PRO A 667 32.97 3.82 7.21
N GLY A 668 32.67 4.40 8.37
CA GLY A 668 33.62 5.25 9.10
C GLY A 668 33.08 6.58 9.61
N VAL A 669 31.92 7.05 9.18
CA VAL A 669 31.34 8.27 9.74
C VAL A 669 30.55 7.93 11.00
N LYS A 670 31.18 8.06 12.14
CA LYS A 670 30.48 8.06 13.43
C LYS A 670 29.72 9.37 13.53
N TYR A 671 28.38 9.30 13.45
CA TYR A 671 27.57 10.45 13.86
C TYR A 671 27.77 10.70 15.34
N PRO A 672 27.93 11.97 15.74
CA PRO A 672 27.94 12.29 17.16
C PRO A 672 26.59 11.88 17.74
N ARG A 673 26.60 10.99 18.73
CA ARG A 673 25.41 10.72 19.55
C ARG A 673 25.02 12.04 20.18
N VAL A 674 23.89 12.59 19.73
CA VAL A 674 23.25 13.68 20.47
C VAL A 674 22.73 13.04 21.77
N ARG A 675 23.44 13.27 22.85
CA ARG A 675 22.92 12.94 24.18
C ARG A 675 21.71 13.85 24.41
N ASN A 676 20.53 13.32 24.27
CA ASN A 676 19.33 13.97 24.75
C ASN A 676 19.28 13.89 26.28
N ASN A 677 20.15 14.67 26.94
CA ASN A 677 19.96 15.04 28.33
C ASN A 677 19.06 16.28 28.38
N ARG A 678 17.82 16.15 27.95
CA ARG A 678 16.75 17.05 28.38
C ARG A 678 15.77 16.23 29.21
N VAL A 679 16.09 16.13 30.49
CA VAL A 679 15.09 15.87 31.53
C VAL A 679 14.15 17.05 31.47
N PHE A 680 12.98 16.87 30.96
CA PHE A 680 11.89 17.82 31.13
C PHE A 680 11.53 17.81 32.63
N LYS A 681 11.82 18.90 33.32
CA LYS A 681 11.29 19.18 34.65
C LYS A 681 9.86 19.69 34.53
#